data_a71407af38741bbfdcac5ff0659221b2
#
_entry.id   a71407af38741bbfdcac5ff0659221b2
#
_cell.length_a   1.000
_cell.length_b   1.000
_cell.length_c   1.000
_cell.angle_alpha   90.00
_cell.angle_beta   90.00
_cell.angle_gamma   90.00
#
_symmetry.space_group_name_H-M   'P 1'
#
loop_
_entity.id
_entity.type
_entity.pdbx_description
1 polymer ?
#
loop_
_entity_poly.entity_id
_entity_poly.type
_entity_poly.pdbx_seq_one_letter_code
_entity_poly.pdbx_strand_id
1 'polypeptide(L)'
;MEQQIEQEESLINFSELWIVFRQKWYWVLISLTITISLAVIYILTTSPVYTRKASVLIKEEGKAKGLTSDVTSAFADMGLVAGNVNVNNELITMQSPMLMSEVVKRLDLQNTYSVISSFHRKPLYGSELPMRLVFHDLSENATARLEMSINADGTAELDKFVRNGEELASTSLRLRAGETKISPLGKITLERDERIALTNIPEIRLEHSDLFSAIEKYSKEVKVSMTDEKSSVLELSIDDQSIERADNILNTLIGVYNESYLRDKNIASQNASKFIDDRLQVIVQDLGSVDKTITAYKSKNLLPDVEEASKLYMSQMTDVAAQITALKSQEYMAKHVRNMLRSLDKSKLLPVNGNIQNPALETQIKEFNELLLKRNNYVLNSGEHSPLVRDLDESMEHLKPAILASLDNQLLAVQTQIKVLEGSKQQTTNLVAASPEQANFLLSEGRQQKVKEALYLYLLQKREENELTQAFSANNTRVISIPNGSPKATFPKKANILAIAFILGLAFPLAAMYLKVLFDNKVRSRKDFEHSDIPFVGELPEAMGEKNRLGRRKSVSDIEENPIVVVENGRDIINEAFRSVRTNLEFMLGRTGECRVVMETSLVPSSGKTFVALNLAKSFALKGKRVLLIDMDIRRARTSKKINSPHIGIANYLSEQVDRLTDILYRNVFDGVVDVIPVGTIPPNPTELLESPRLEELLVHLKEEYDVIFLDCPPVEIVADVDIIKNLADHTLFVVRAETIDKTALPHIEAFYKEKRFNGMMLLLNGTSDYHRRYGYGNYSYNYNHE
;
A
#
# COMPACT_ATOMS: atom_id res chain seq x y z
N MET A 1 30.04 20.14 -38.15
CA MET A 1 29.78 19.89 -36.73
C MET A 1 28.46 20.60 -36.40
N GLU A 2 27.42 19.98 -36.95
CA GLU A 2 26.06 20.45 -36.91
C GLU A 2 25.41 19.91 -35.63
N GLN A 3 24.95 20.80 -34.79
CA GLN A 3 24.12 20.48 -33.66
C GLN A 3 22.71 20.14 -34.22
N GLN A 4 22.39 18.87 -34.26
CA GLN A 4 21.03 18.39 -34.33
C GLN A 4 20.36 18.76 -33.01
N ILE A 5 19.54 19.78 -33.04
CA ILE A 5 18.53 20.04 -32.02
C ILE A 5 17.41 19.04 -32.31
N GLU A 6 17.46 17.89 -31.67
CA GLU A 6 16.28 17.06 -31.50
C GLU A 6 15.27 17.86 -30.69
N GLN A 7 14.27 18.41 -31.33
CA GLN A 7 13.04 18.79 -30.70
C GLN A 7 12.39 17.47 -30.22
N GLU A 8 12.58 17.14 -28.96
CA GLU A 8 11.67 16.22 -28.27
C GLU A 8 10.22 16.73 -28.52
N GLU A 9 9.50 16.03 -29.41
CA GLU A 9 8.05 16.15 -29.46
C GLU A 9 7.57 15.84 -28.05
N SER A 10 7.15 16.89 -27.35
CA SER A 10 6.55 16.71 -26.04
C SER A 10 5.35 15.77 -26.23
N LEU A 11 5.48 14.57 -25.70
CA LEU A 11 4.45 13.51 -25.68
C LEU A 11 3.07 13.97 -25.17
N ILE A 12 2.97 15.22 -24.71
CA ILE A 12 1.75 15.80 -24.15
C ILE A 12 1.39 17.07 -24.94
N ASN A 13 0.43 16.95 -25.85
CA ASN A 13 -0.16 18.10 -26.50
C ASN A 13 -1.25 18.71 -25.59
N PHE A 14 -0.84 19.59 -24.67
CA PHE A 14 -1.75 20.23 -23.69
C PHE A 14 -2.94 20.94 -24.33
N SER A 15 -2.78 21.45 -25.55
CA SER A 15 -3.86 22.13 -26.27
C SER A 15 -4.97 21.16 -26.68
N GLU A 16 -4.63 19.96 -27.13
CA GLU A 16 -5.60 18.93 -27.50
C GLU A 16 -6.33 18.36 -26.29
N LEU A 17 -5.59 18.11 -25.21
CA LEU A 17 -6.18 17.70 -23.92
C LEU A 17 -7.19 18.73 -23.41
N TRP A 18 -6.85 20.02 -23.48
CA TRP A 18 -7.75 21.11 -23.07
C TRP A 18 -9.04 21.15 -23.89
N ILE A 19 -8.95 20.83 -25.17
CA ILE A 19 -10.12 20.79 -26.07
C ILE A 19 -11.08 19.67 -25.68
N VAL A 20 -10.51 18.45 -25.51
CA VAL A 20 -11.28 17.28 -25.12
C VAL A 20 -11.90 17.48 -23.72
N PHE A 21 -11.15 18.07 -22.79
CA PHE A 21 -11.65 18.45 -21.47
C PHE A 21 -12.84 19.42 -21.57
N ARG A 22 -12.74 20.51 -22.35
CA ARG A 22 -13.83 21.50 -22.50
C ARG A 22 -15.09 20.90 -23.14
N GLN A 23 -14.93 19.90 -23.99
CA GLN A 23 -16.07 19.21 -24.60
C GLN A 23 -16.72 18.20 -23.66
N LYS A 24 -15.94 17.56 -22.78
CA LYS A 24 -16.37 16.43 -21.95
C LYS A 24 -16.20 16.66 -20.45
N TRP A 25 -16.14 17.88 -19.99
CA TRP A 25 -15.96 18.25 -18.58
C TRP A 25 -16.97 17.59 -17.63
N TYR A 26 -18.18 17.30 -18.13
CA TYR A 26 -19.22 16.62 -17.37
C TYR A 26 -18.81 15.20 -16.92
N TRP A 27 -17.92 14.52 -17.65
CA TRP A 27 -17.37 13.24 -17.24
C TRP A 27 -16.53 13.36 -15.96
N VAL A 28 -15.81 14.47 -15.82
CA VAL A 28 -15.03 14.77 -14.61
C VAL A 28 -15.99 14.98 -13.43
N LEU A 29 -17.09 15.70 -13.62
CA LEU A 29 -18.10 15.89 -12.56
C LEU A 29 -18.76 14.57 -12.17
N ILE A 30 -19.12 13.73 -13.11
CA ILE A 30 -19.72 12.42 -12.85
C ILE A 30 -18.72 11.54 -12.06
N SER A 31 -17.49 11.46 -12.53
CA SER A 31 -16.42 10.70 -11.86
C SER A 31 -16.19 11.21 -10.43
N LEU A 32 -16.08 12.52 -10.26
CA LEU A 32 -15.88 13.16 -8.97
C LEU A 32 -17.04 12.86 -8.00
N THR A 33 -18.27 12.95 -8.49
CA THR A 33 -19.45 12.65 -7.69
C THR A 33 -19.46 11.19 -7.24
N ILE A 34 -19.12 10.26 -8.13
CA ILE A 34 -19.05 8.83 -7.80
C ILE A 34 -17.95 8.56 -6.77
N THR A 35 -16.73 9.06 -7.01
CA THR A 35 -15.59 8.80 -6.10
C THR A 35 -15.80 9.41 -4.72
N ILE A 36 -16.33 10.64 -4.64
CA ILE A 36 -16.64 11.29 -3.36
C ILE A 36 -17.78 10.55 -2.66
N SER A 37 -18.83 10.12 -3.38
CA SER A 37 -19.93 9.35 -2.77
C SER A 37 -19.44 8.03 -2.21
N LEU A 38 -18.58 7.31 -2.93
CA LEU A 38 -17.94 6.07 -2.44
C LEU A 38 -17.07 6.34 -1.21
N ALA A 39 -16.30 7.44 -1.22
CA ALA A 39 -15.48 7.83 -0.07
C ALA A 39 -16.33 8.17 1.16
N VAL A 40 -17.44 8.87 0.96
CA VAL A 40 -18.39 9.19 2.04
C VAL A 40 -19.04 7.92 2.58
N ILE A 41 -19.49 7.01 1.72
CA ILE A 41 -20.03 5.71 2.13
C ILE A 41 -18.96 4.94 2.94
N TYR A 42 -17.73 4.88 2.46
CA TYR A 42 -16.63 4.24 3.18
C TYR A 42 -16.40 4.86 4.57
N ILE A 43 -16.38 6.20 4.67
CA ILE A 43 -16.23 6.92 5.94
C ILE A 43 -17.39 6.64 6.91
N LEU A 44 -18.61 6.51 6.39
CA LEU A 44 -19.81 6.25 7.20
C LEU A 44 -19.89 4.79 7.66
N THR A 45 -19.40 3.85 6.86
CA THR A 45 -19.44 2.42 7.20
C THR A 45 -18.25 1.94 8.01
N THR A 46 -17.14 2.69 8.02
CA THR A 46 -15.93 2.33 8.77
C THR A 46 -16.06 2.80 10.21
N SER A 47 -15.88 1.87 11.16
CA SER A 47 -15.89 2.19 12.59
C SER A 47 -14.71 3.09 12.97
N PRO A 48 -14.93 4.10 13.81
CA PRO A 48 -13.86 4.98 14.29
C PRO A 48 -12.89 4.22 15.19
N VAL A 49 -11.61 4.45 14.99
CA VAL A 49 -10.52 3.87 15.79
C VAL A 49 -9.77 4.98 16.49
N TYR A 50 -9.44 4.77 17.74
CA TYR A 50 -8.75 5.71 18.61
C TYR A 50 -7.40 5.12 19.01
N THR A 51 -6.33 5.87 18.81
CA THR A 51 -5.00 5.50 19.28
C THR A 51 -4.79 6.00 20.68
N ARG A 52 -4.52 5.09 21.61
CA ARG A 52 -4.18 5.42 23.01
C ARG A 52 -2.72 5.03 23.25
N LYS A 53 -2.03 5.86 24.04
CA LYS A 53 -0.61 5.68 24.35
C LYS A 53 -0.36 5.83 25.83
N ALA A 54 0.54 5.00 26.35
CA ALA A 54 1.08 5.12 27.70
C ALA A 54 2.61 5.10 27.63
N SER A 55 3.28 5.75 28.58
CA SER A 55 4.72 5.76 28.64
C SER A 55 5.20 5.29 29.99
N VAL A 56 6.13 4.35 30.00
CA VAL A 56 6.68 3.72 31.20
C VAL A 56 8.20 3.81 31.19
N LEU A 57 8.78 4.33 32.24
CA LEU A 57 10.22 4.30 32.47
C LEU A 57 10.59 2.97 33.10
N ILE A 58 11.47 2.23 32.48
CA ILE A 58 12.13 1.07 33.12
C ILE A 58 13.26 1.60 33.98
N LYS A 59 13.20 1.28 35.27
CA LYS A 59 14.26 1.66 36.20
C LYS A 59 15.48 0.79 35.94
N GLU A 60 16.58 1.41 35.55
CA GLU A 60 17.87 0.74 35.61
C GLU A 60 18.24 0.63 37.10
N GLU A 61 18.34 -0.57 37.61
CA GLU A 61 18.93 -0.78 38.93
C GLU A 61 20.38 -0.32 38.82
N GLY A 62 20.65 0.90 39.30
CA GLY A 62 21.95 1.52 39.24
C GLY A 62 22.98 0.71 39.98
N LYS A 63 24.19 0.61 39.44
CA LYS A 63 25.36 0.19 40.20
C LYS A 63 25.38 0.96 41.52
N ALA A 64 25.16 0.28 42.63
CA ALA A 64 25.37 0.88 43.95
C ALA A 64 26.83 1.37 44.03
N LYS A 65 27.04 2.64 43.75
CA LYS A 65 28.31 3.32 43.96
C LYS A 65 28.46 3.55 45.46
N GLY A 66 29.06 2.61 46.11
CA GLY A 66 29.47 2.80 47.50
C GLY A 66 29.63 1.50 48.24
N LEU A 67 30.80 0.92 48.18
CA LEU A 67 31.63 0.28 49.22
C LEU A 67 32.68 -0.64 48.57
N THR A 68 33.94 -0.32 48.76
CA THR A 68 35.18 -1.11 48.58
C THR A 68 35.23 -2.08 47.40
N SER A 69 36.01 -1.67 46.39
CA SER A 69 36.03 -2.18 45.01
C SER A 69 36.49 -3.61 44.81
N ASP A 70 37.10 -4.26 45.73
CA ASP A 70 37.78 -5.55 45.45
C ASP A 70 37.00 -6.81 45.86
N VAL A 71 36.12 -6.71 46.87
CA VAL A 71 35.27 -7.82 47.29
C VAL A 71 33.91 -7.77 46.58
N THR A 72 33.41 -6.58 46.28
CA THR A 72 32.13 -6.34 45.55
C THR A 72 32.23 -6.73 44.08
N SER A 73 33.42 -6.59 43.46
CA SER A 73 33.64 -7.04 42.07
C SER A 73 33.64 -8.57 41.99
N ALA A 74 34.25 -9.26 42.94
CA ALA A 74 34.21 -10.71 42.93
C ALA A 74 32.81 -11.30 43.14
N PHE A 75 31.89 -10.54 43.79
CA PHE A 75 30.50 -10.95 44.04
C PHE A 75 29.48 -10.37 43.03
N ALA A 76 29.75 -9.27 42.38
CA ALA A 76 29.09 -8.88 41.15
C ALA A 76 29.29 -9.94 40.08
N ASP A 77 30.47 -10.56 40.11
CA ASP A 77 30.83 -11.66 39.26
C ASP A 77 30.11 -12.96 39.62
N MET A 78 29.51 -13.12 40.79
CA MET A 78 28.73 -14.30 41.19
C MET A 78 27.22 -14.19 40.92
N GLY A 79 26.77 -13.16 40.25
CA GLY A 79 25.34 -12.99 39.87
C GLY A 79 24.40 -12.71 41.04
N LEU A 80 24.96 -12.40 42.21
CA LEU A 80 24.20 -12.02 43.41
C LEU A 80 23.96 -10.49 43.47
N VAL A 81 24.50 -9.70 42.51
CA VAL A 81 24.21 -8.28 42.32
C VAL A 81 23.45 -8.12 41.01
N ALA A 82 22.35 -7.46 41.08
CA ALA A 82 21.40 -7.24 39.96
C ALA A 82 22.13 -6.90 38.65
N GLY A 83 21.95 -7.74 37.63
CA GLY A 83 22.42 -7.49 36.29
C GLY A 83 21.76 -6.23 35.71
N ASN A 84 22.43 -5.51 34.83
CA ASN A 84 21.83 -4.39 34.08
C ASN A 84 20.54 -4.86 33.45
N VAL A 85 19.41 -4.26 33.87
CA VAL A 85 18.11 -4.48 33.21
C VAL A 85 18.23 -4.05 31.77
N ASN A 86 18.19 -4.99 30.85
CA ASN A 86 18.22 -4.70 29.42
C ASN A 86 16.81 -4.28 28.99
N VAL A 87 16.63 -3.01 28.66
CA VAL A 87 15.33 -2.46 28.25
C VAL A 87 14.71 -3.21 27.07
N ASN A 88 15.55 -3.76 26.16
CA ASN A 88 15.08 -4.60 25.06
C ASN A 88 14.44 -5.91 25.54
N ASN A 89 14.99 -6.51 26.60
CA ASN A 89 14.39 -7.73 27.18
C ASN A 89 13.04 -7.41 27.83
N GLU A 90 12.95 -6.28 28.51
CA GLU A 90 11.70 -5.82 29.12
C GLU A 90 10.64 -5.48 28.08
N LEU A 91 11.04 -4.88 26.95
CA LEU A 91 10.18 -4.66 25.80
C LEU A 91 9.58 -5.98 25.28
N ILE A 92 10.43 -6.99 25.07
CA ILE A 92 9.99 -8.32 24.62
C ILE A 92 9.08 -8.98 25.65
N THR A 93 9.41 -8.83 26.94
CA THR A 93 8.58 -9.36 28.03
C THR A 93 7.20 -8.71 28.03
N MET A 94 7.10 -7.39 27.87
CA MET A 94 5.81 -6.68 27.80
C MET A 94 4.96 -7.09 26.58
N GLN A 95 5.59 -7.52 25.49
CA GLN A 95 4.89 -8.05 24.31
C GLN A 95 4.54 -9.54 24.42
N SER A 96 4.91 -10.18 25.53
CA SER A 96 4.72 -11.63 25.72
C SER A 96 3.22 -12.00 25.67
N PRO A 97 2.85 -13.03 24.89
CA PRO A 97 1.50 -13.58 24.90
C PRO A 97 1.06 -14.06 26.29
N MET A 98 2.00 -14.42 27.15
CA MET A 98 1.70 -14.84 28.53
C MET A 98 1.12 -13.68 29.35
N LEU A 99 1.71 -12.49 29.26
CA LEU A 99 1.16 -11.31 29.93
C LEU A 99 -0.17 -10.90 29.34
N MET A 100 -0.30 -10.95 27.99
CA MET A 100 -1.55 -10.65 27.30
C MET A 100 -2.66 -11.63 27.67
N SER A 101 -2.36 -12.90 27.91
CA SER A 101 -3.32 -13.89 28.40
C SER A 101 -3.95 -13.47 29.72
N GLU A 102 -3.12 -12.97 30.63
CA GLU A 102 -3.60 -12.49 31.92
C GLU A 102 -4.45 -11.22 31.77
N VAL A 103 -4.06 -10.30 30.86
CA VAL A 103 -4.85 -9.10 30.54
C VAL A 103 -6.22 -9.47 29.95
N VAL A 104 -6.24 -10.40 28.98
CA VAL A 104 -7.46 -10.89 28.35
C VAL A 104 -8.40 -11.51 29.36
N LYS A 105 -7.89 -12.30 30.29
CA LYS A 105 -8.69 -12.94 31.35
C LYS A 105 -9.23 -11.91 32.35
N ARG A 106 -8.39 -10.98 32.83
CA ARG A 106 -8.80 -9.95 33.81
C ARG A 106 -9.84 -8.98 33.31
N LEU A 107 -9.75 -8.61 32.04
CA LEU A 107 -10.66 -7.66 31.41
C LEU A 107 -11.80 -8.33 30.62
N ASP A 108 -11.89 -9.64 30.66
CA ASP A 108 -12.91 -10.44 29.95
C ASP A 108 -12.99 -10.10 28.44
N LEU A 109 -11.81 -9.92 27.81
CA LEU A 109 -11.74 -9.47 26.41
C LEU A 109 -12.13 -10.54 25.39
N GLN A 110 -12.38 -11.77 25.84
CA GLN A 110 -12.99 -12.81 25.01
C GLN A 110 -14.40 -12.45 24.60
N ASN A 111 -15.10 -11.66 25.44
CA ASN A 111 -16.47 -11.21 25.21
C ASN A 111 -16.48 -9.82 24.55
N THR A 112 -16.93 -9.77 23.31
CA THR A 112 -17.07 -8.50 22.57
C THR A 112 -18.54 -8.18 22.37
N TYR A 113 -19.00 -7.09 22.96
CA TYR A 113 -20.34 -6.58 22.80
C TYR A 113 -20.37 -5.50 21.73
N SER A 114 -21.35 -5.54 20.84
CA SER A 114 -21.48 -4.54 19.76
C SER A 114 -22.94 -4.24 19.45
N VAL A 115 -23.21 -3.01 19.05
CA VAL A 115 -24.51 -2.57 18.51
C VAL A 115 -24.35 -2.04 17.10
N ILE A 116 -25.43 -2.12 16.32
CA ILE A 116 -25.47 -1.49 15.00
C ILE A 116 -25.81 -0.02 15.22
N SER A 117 -24.84 0.87 14.94
CA SER A 117 -25.02 2.32 15.01
C SER A 117 -24.98 2.90 13.61
N SER A 118 -26.10 3.44 13.12
CA SER A 118 -26.23 4.04 11.79
C SER A 118 -25.77 3.11 10.67
N PHE A 119 -24.50 3.11 10.31
CA PHE A 119 -23.94 2.34 9.20
C PHE A 119 -22.77 1.42 9.59
N HIS A 120 -22.36 1.41 10.87
CA HIS A 120 -21.26 0.58 11.36
C HIS A 120 -21.58 -0.03 12.72
N ARG A 121 -20.84 -1.08 13.09
CA ARG A 121 -20.95 -1.68 14.43
C ARG A 121 -20.10 -0.87 15.40
N LYS A 122 -20.72 -0.44 16.50
CA LYS A 122 -20.04 0.21 17.62
C LYS A 122 -19.82 -0.81 18.73
N PRO A 123 -18.58 -1.07 19.17
CA PRO A 123 -18.36 -1.89 20.36
C PRO A 123 -18.84 -1.15 21.60
N LEU A 124 -19.44 -1.90 22.52
CA LEU A 124 -19.80 -1.44 23.86
C LEU A 124 -18.80 -2.05 24.85
N TYR A 125 -18.26 -1.21 25.74
CA TYR A 125 -17.33 -1.65 26.76
C TYR A 125 -17.42 -0.73 28.00
N GLY A 126 -17.14 -1.29 29.17
CA GLY A 126 -17.06 -0.56 30.43
C GLY A 126 -18.31 0.25 30.71
N SER A 127 -18.16 1.58 30.81
CA SER A 127 -19.24 2.51 31.14
C SER A 127 -20.36 2.62 30.08
N GLU A 128 -20.15 2.09 28.85
CA GLU A 128 -21.17 2.05 27.82
C GLU A 128 -21.95 0.71 27.79
N LEU A 129 -21.50 -0.32 28.55
CA LEU A 129 -22.09 -1.65 28.54
C LEU A 129 -23.03 -1.80 29.74
N PRO A 130 -24.37 -1.72 29.58
CA PRO A 130 -25.32 -1.74 30.68
C PRO A 130 -25.47 -3.10 31.35
N MET A 131 -25.26 -4.18 30.60
CA MET A 131 -25.34 -5.56 31.08
C MET A 131 -24.29 -6.41 30.45
N ARG A 132 -23.67 -7.31 31.24
CA ARG A 132 -22.71 -8.30 30.75
C ARG A 132 -23.16 -9.70 31.13
N LEU A 133 -22.75 -10.65 30.28
CA LEU A 133 -22.99 -12.07 30.50
C LEU A 133 -21.71 -12.74 31.01
N VAL A 134 -21.82 -13.49 32.11
CA VAL A 134 -20.74 -14.33 32.60
C VAL A 134 -21.07 -15.77 32.26
N PHE A 135 -20.17 -16.40 31.49
CA PHE A 135 -20.26 -17.83 31.14
C PHE A 135 -19.52 -18.64 32.18
N HIS A 136 -20.18 -19.68 32.76
CA HIS A 136 -19.58 -20.55 33.80
C HIS A 136 -19.05 -21.86 33.20
N ASP A 137 -19.72 -22.40 32.21
CA ASP A 137 -19.45 -23.75 31.67
C ASP A 137 -18.90 -23.70 30.23
N LEU A 138 -18.65 -22.51 29.70
CA LEU A 138 -18.11 -22.37 28.34
C LEU A 138 -16.59 -22.66 28.38
N SER A 139 -16.12 -23.55 27.53
CA SER A 139 -14.70 -23.87 27.39
C SER A 139 -13.92 -22.65 26.89
N GLU A 140 -12.72 -22.39 27.44
CA GLU A 140 -11.81 -21.32 26.98
C GLU A 140 -11.50 -21.37 25.46
N ASN A 141 -11.68 -22.53 24.81
CA ASN A 141 -11.44 -22.73 23.37
C ASN A 141 -12.73 -22.73 22.54
N ALA A 142 -13.88 -22.44 23.12
CA ALA A 142 -15.12 -22.38 22.40
C ALA A 142 -15.35 -20.98 21.83
N THR A 143 -15.99 -20.90 20.65
CA THR A 143 -16.52 -19.66 20.14
C THR A 143 -18.04 -19.64 20.34
N ALA A 144 -18.60 -18.49 20.70
CA ALA A 144 -20.04 -18.35 20.85
C ALA A 144 -20.51 -16.99 20.31
N ARG A 145 -21.75 -16.96 19.86
CA ARG A 145 -22.42 -15.73 19.46
C ARG A 145 -23.87 -15.78 19.91
N LEU A 146 -24.37 -14.65 20.37
CA LEU A 146 -25.79 -14.49 20.65
C LEU A 146 -26.22 -13.02 20.48
N GLU A 147 -27.50 -12.77 20.41
CA GLU A 147 -28.08 -11.43 20.42
C GLU A 147 -28.83 -11.22 21.73
N MET A 148 -28.70 -10.03 22.29
CA MET A 148 -29.28 -9.66 23.59
C MET A 148 -30.10 -8.37 23.43
N SER A 149 -31.38 -8.46 23.70
CA SER A 149 -32.29 -7.33 23.75
C SER A 149 -32.58 -6.96 25.21
N ILE A 150 -32.32 -5.73 25.56
CA ILE A 150 -32.49 -5.24 26.97
C ILE A 150 -33.80 -4.50 27.06
N ASN A 151 -34.66 -4.96 27.96
CA ASN A 151 -35.93 -4.33 28.24
C ASN A 151 -35.83 -3.26 29.35
N ALA A 152 -36.74 -2.27 29.33
CA ALA A 152 -36.78 -1.20 30.32
C ALA A 152 -37.05 -1.69 31.76
N ASP A 153 -37.59 -2.93 31.90
CA ASP A 153 -37.85 -3.58 33.21
C ASP A 153 -36.61 -4.22 33.84
N GLY A 154 -35.43 -4.09 33.19
CA GLY A 154 -34.18 -4.67 33.68
C GLY A 154 -34.03 -6.15 33.35
N THR A 155 -34.81 -6.69 32.43
CA THR A 155 -34.65 -8.04 31.89
C THR A 155 -33.90 -7.99 30.56
N ALA A 156 -33.10 -8.99 30.30
CA ALA A 156 -32.51 -9.23 28.98
C ALA A 156 -33.11 -10.47 28.33
N GLU A 157 -33.44 -10.37 27.06
CA GLU A 157 -33.87 -11.47 26.23
C GLU A 157 -32.71 -11.87 25.30
N LEU A 158 -32.29 -13.13 25.38
CA LEU A 158 -31.15 -13.69 24.65
C LEU A 158 -31.70 -14.63 23.58
N ASP A 159 -31.23 -14.47 22.36
CA ASP A 159 -31.62 -15.30 21.23
C ASP A 159 -30.47 -15.56 20.27
N LYS A 160 -30.70 -16.28 19.18
CA LYS A 160 -29.74 -16.59 18.09
C LYS A 160 -28.43 -17.18 18.62
N PHE A 161 -28.54 -18.18 19.48
CA PHE A 161 -27.37 -18.87 20.04
C PHE A 161 -26.60 -19.63 18.97
N VAL A 162 -25.31 -19.32 18.82
CA VAL A 162 -24.39 -20.02 17.92
C VAL A 162 -23.21 -20.52 18.76
N ARG A 163 -22.76 -21.74 18.57
CA ARG A 163 -21.56 -22.30 19.20
C ARG A 163 -20.68 -22.95 18.14
N ASN A 164 -19.41 -22.56 18.08
CA ASN A 164 -18.42 -23.07 17.11
C ASN A 164 -18.91 -22.98 15.66
N GLY A 165 -19.72 -21.96 15.33
CA GLY A 165 -20.26 -21.73 13.99
C GLY A 165 -21.58 -22.45 13.70
N GLU A 166 -22.06 -23.34 14.59
CA GLU A 166 -23.33 -24.01 14.45
C GLU A 166 -24.44 -23.26 15.22
N GLU A 167 -25.56 -23.00 14.55
CA GLU A 167 -26.75 -22.44 15.19
C GLU A 167 -27.40 -23.48 16.08
N LEU A 168 -27.54 -23.15 17.34
CA LEU A 168 -28.27 -23.96 18.31
C LEU A 168 -29.77 -23.64 18.23
N ALA A 169 -30.60 -24.56 18.74
CA ALA A 169 -32.07 -24.41 18.67
C ALA A 169 -32.52 -23.00 19.11
N SER A 170 -33.43 -22.42 18.31
CA SER A 170 -33.99 -21.07 18.50
C SER A 170 -34.90 -20.99 19.74
N THR A 171 -34.25 -20.90 20.93
CA THR A 171 -34.99 -20.75 22.19
C THR A 171 -34.63 -19.37 22.75
N SER A 172 -35.59 -18.45 22.77
CA SER A 172 -35.35 -17.17 23.48
C SER A 172 -35.31 -17.42 24.98
N LEU A 173 -34.29 -16.86 25.63
CA LEU A 173 -34.10 -17.01 27.08
C LEU A 173 -34.16 -15.64 27.75
N ARG A 174 -35.11 -15.44 28.66
CA ARG A 174 -35.25 -14.21 29.43
C ARG A 174 -34.57 -14.35 30.79
N LEU A 175 -33.68 -13.41 31.11
CA LEU A 175 -32.98 -13.34 32.41
C LEU A 175 -33.18 -11.99 33.05
N ARG A 176 -33.16 -11.99 34.38
CA ARG A 176 -33.04 -10.79 35.23
C ARG A 176 -31.60 -10.58 35.67
N ALA A 177 -31.26 -9.34 35.99
CA ALA A 177 -29.96 -9.04 36.58
C ALA A 177 -29.72 -9.89 37.86
N GLY A 178 -28.57 -10.52 37.98
CA GLY A 178 -28.19 -11.44 39.07
C GLY A 178 -28.75 -12.86 38.90
N GLU A 179 -29.57 -13.16 37.91
CA GLU A 179 -30.16 -14.47 37.69
C GLU A 179 -29.20 -15.37 36.90
N THR A 180 -29.04 -16.63 37.33
CA THR A 180 -28.28 -17.66 36.63
C THR A 180 -29.24 -18.67 36.00
N LYS A 181 -29.13 -18.90 34.68
CA LYS A 181 -29.94 -19.87 33.97
C LYS A 181 -29.10 -20.76 33.09
N ILE A 182 -29.61 -21.93 32.73
CA ILE A 182 -29.03 -22.84 31.79
C ILE A 182 -29.46 -22.38 30.38
N SER A 183 -28.51 -22.01 29.55
CA SER A 183 -28.67 -21.68 28.14
C SER A 183 -28.12 -22.80 27.24
N PRO A 184 -28.37 -22.77 25.94
CA PRO A 184 -27.71 -23.68 25.01
C PRO A 184 -26.16 -23.61 25.04
N LEU A 185 -25.58 -22.51 25.57
CA LEU A 185 -24.13 -22.32 25.73
C LEU A 185 -23.61 -22.76 27.10
N GLY A 186 -24.46 -23.28 27.99
CA GLY A 186 -24.13 -23.63 29.37
C GLY A 186 -24.77 -22.68 30.36
N LYS A 187 -24.32 -22.71 31.62
CA LYS A 187 -24.78 -21.79 32.65
C LYS A 187 -24.29 -20.39 32.42
N ILE A 188 -25.20 -19.45 32.39
CA ILE A 188 -24.91 -18.01 32.19
C ILE A 188 -25.55 -17.19 33.33
N THR A 189 -24.83 -16.17 33.74
CA THR A 189 -25.33 -15.16 34.73
C THR A 189 -25.35 -13.79 34.04
N LEU A 190 -26.45 -13.06 34.22
CA LEU A 190 -26.56 -11.70 33.75
C LEU A 190 -26.15 -10.73 34.87
N GLU A 191 -25.10 -9.95 34.66
CA GLU A 191 -24.68 -8.88 35.54
C GLU A 191 -25.10 -7.53 34.98
N ARG A 192 -25.58 -6.63 35.84
CA ARG A 192 -26.01 -5.28 35.49
C ARG A 192 -25.08 -4.24 36.08
N ASP A 193 -24.72 -3.24 35.30
CA ASP A 193 -24.16 -2.00 35.85
C ASP A 193 -25.28 -1.02 36.17
N GLU A 194 -25.53 -0.82 37.46
CA GLU A 194 -26.60 0.04 37.98
C GLU A 194 -26.41 1.53 37.62
N ARG A 195 -25.22 1.92 37.22
CA ARG A 195 -24.89 3.31 36.87
C ARG A 195 -25.43 3.70 35.49
N ILE A 196 -25.81 2.73 34.68
CA ILE A 196 -26.24 2.94 33.30
C ILE A 196 -27.76 2.81 33.20
N ALA A 197 -28.41 3.84 32.63
CA ALA A 197 -29.86 3.83 32.41
C ALA A 197 -30.24 2.90 31.25
N LEU A 198 -31.30 2.10 31.42
CA LEU A 198 -31.78 1.10 30.46
C LEU A 198 -32.78 1.66 29.43
N THR A 199 -32.69 2.92 29.07
CA THR A 199 -33.63 3.55 28.13
C THR A 199 -33.09 3.52 26.70
N ASN A 200 -33.88 2.97 25.76
CA ASN A 200 -33.59 2.94 24.32
C ASN A 200 -32.26 2.29 23.96
N ILE A 201 -31.94 1.10 24.53
CA ILE A 201 -30.75 0.35 24.17
C ILE A 201 -31.07 -0.48 22.91
N PRO A 202 -30.32 -0.31 21.83
CA PRO A 202 -30.49 -1.17 20.64
C PRO A 202 -30.06 -2.60 20.96
N GLU A 203 -30.45 -3.54 20.11
CA GLU A 203 -30.05 -4.93 20.20
C GLU A 203 -28.52 -5.06 20.22
N ILE A 204 -28.02 -5.76 21.25
CA ILE A 204 -26.58 -5.95 21.49
C ILE A 204 -26.20 -7.32 20.97
N ARG A 205 -25.22 -7.39 20.10
CA ARG A 205 -24.59 -8.64 19.71
C ARG A 205 -23.40 -8.94 20.60
N LEU A 206 -23.40 -10.10 21.22
CA LEU A 206 -22.27 -10.65 21.96
C LEU A 206 -21.56 -11.68 21.08
N GLU A 207 -20.27 -11.52 20.92
CA GLU A 207 -19.37 -12.48 20.30
C GLU A 207 -18.30 -12.90 21.32
N HIS A 208 -18.28 -14.17 21.69
CA HIS A 208 -17.25 -14.78 22.51
C HIS A 208 -16.24 -15.48 21.62
N SER A 209 -14.99 -15.06 21.67
CA SER A 209 -13.88 -15.66 20.95
C SER A 209 -13.12 -16.64 21.85
N ASP A 210 -12.52 -17.64 21.26
CA ASP A 210 -11.60 -18.53 21.98
C ASP A 210 -10.41 -17.73 22.55
N LEU A 211 -9.86 -18.23 23.65
CA LEU A 211 -8.79 -17.53 24.37
C LEU A 211 -7.56 -17.24 23.53
N PHE A 212 -7.17 -18.19 22.69
CA PHE A 212 -5.99 -18.05 21.82
C PHE A 212 -6.17 -16.92 20.79
N SER A 213 -7.30 -16.92 20.09
CA SER A 213 -7.64 -15.87 19.12
C SER A 213 -7.72 -14.49 19.77
N ALA A 214 -8.26 -14.41 21.01
CA ALA A 214 -8.30 -13.16 21.75
C ALA A 214 -6.89 -12.67 22.11
N ILE A 215 -6.03 -13.56 22.62
CA ILE A 215 -4.62 -13.25 22.93
C ILE A 215 -3.89 -12.79 21.67
N GLU A 216 -4.01 -13.53 20.56
CA GLU A 216 -3.34 -13.20 19.31
C GLU A 216 -3.77 -11.83 18.78
N LYS A 217 -5.08 -11.55 18.80
CA LYS A 217 -5.65 -10.26 18.41
C LYS A 217 -5.03 -9.12 19.19
N TYR A 218 -5.14 -9.13 20.53
CA TYR A 218 -4.69 -8.02 21.35
C TYR A 218 -3.16 -7.93 21.43
N SER A 219 -2.41 -9.05 21.30
CA SER A 219 -0.95 -9.02 21.18
C SER A 219 -0.48 -8.33 19.90
N LYS A 220 -1.26 -8.40 18.79
CA LYS A 220 -0.97 -7.67 17.53
C LYS A 220 -1.38 -6.21 17.60
N GLU A 221 -2.47 -5.91 18.31
CA GLU A 221 -3.00 -4.54 18.45
C GLU A 221 -2.15 -3.69 19.39
N VAL A 222 -1.61 -4.29 20.48
CA VAL A 222 -0.70 -3.60 21.40
C VAL A 222 0.70 -3.55 20.83
N LYS A 223 1.21 -2.34 20.63
CA LYS A 223 2.57 -2.10 20.16
C LYS A 223 3.38 -1.52 21.31
N VAL A 224 4.53 -2.11 21.59
CA VAL A 224 5.49 -1.59 22.55
C VAL A 224 6.76 -1.22 21.79
N SER A 225 7.25 -0.01 21.98
CA SER A 225 8.45 0.50 21.31
C SER A 225 9.25 1.38 22.27
N MET A 226 10.54 1.51 22.02
CA MET A 226 11.35 2.50 22.72
C MET A 226 11.10 3.88 22.10
N THR A 227 11.05 4.90 22.95
CA THR A 227 10.90 6.29 22.49
C THR A 227 12.15 6.75 21.72
N ASP A 228 13.34 6.27 22.13
CA ASP A 228 14.64 6.50 21.50
C ASP A 228 15.53 5.28 21.82
N GLU A 229 16.46 4.90 20.93
CA GLU A 229 17.38 3.76 21.10
C GLU A 229 18.22 3.83 22.39
N LYS A 230 18.44 5.02 22.93
CA LYS A 230 19.20 5.25 24.18
C LYS A 230 18.31 5.54 25.38
N SER A 231 17.01 5.46 25.23
CA SER A 231 16.04 5.76 26.28
C SER A 231 15.60 4.51 27.00
N SER A 232 15.52 4.60 28.32
CA SER A 232 14.88 3.56 29.16
C SER A 232 13.36 3.72 29.24
N VAL A 233 12.75 4.54 28.35
CA VAL A 233 11.33 4.79 28.28
C VAL A 233 10.68 3.94 27.18
N LEU A 234 9.74 3.09 27.57
CA LEU A 234 8.90 2.34 26.66
C LEU A 234 7.59 3.10 26.42
N GLU A 235 7.20 3.23 25.15
CA GLU A 235 5.90 3.70 24.71
C GLU A 235 5.03 2.49 24.35
N LEU A 236 3.93 2.32 25.05
CA LEU A 236 2.90 1.35 24.73
C LEU A 236 1.79 2.06 23.97
N SER A 237 1.34 1.50 22.87
CA SER A 237 0.23 2.07 22.08
C SER A 237 -0.71 0.96 21.63
N ILE A 238 -2.00 1.32 21.56
CA ILE A 238 -3.05 0.44 21.06
C ILE A 238 -4.03 1.26 20.21
N ASP A 239 -4.48 0.63 19.13
CA ASP A 239 -5.52 1.16 18.27
C ASP A 239 -6.83 0.39 18.54
N ASP A 240 -7.82 1.05 19.14
CA ASP A 240 -9.10 0.42 19.51
C ASP A 240 -10.30 1.30 19.15
N GLN A 241 -11.42 0.68 18.96
CA GLN A 241 -12.70 1.38 18.72
C GLN A 241 -13.32 1.94 20.02
N SER A 242 -12.90 1.45 21.18
CA SER A 242 -13.33 1.94 22.51
C SER A 242 -12.14 2.55 23.25
N ILE A 243 -12.24 3.83 23.58
CA ILE A 243 -11.21 4.55 24.36
C ILE A 243 -11.01 3.89 25.72
N GLU A 244 -12.10 3.56 26.43
CA GLU A 244 -12.05 2.98 27.77
C GLU A 244 -11.41 1.58 27.74
N ARG A 245 -11.72 0.75 26.74
CA ARG A 245 -11.10 -0.56 26.57
C ARG A 245 -9.60 -0.44 26.32
N ALA A 246 -9.21 0.45 25.41
CA ALA A 246 -7.80 0.72 25.12
C ALA A 246 -7.02 1.15 26.38
N ASP A 247 -7.57 2.08 27.14
CA ASP A 247 -6.96 2.57 28.38
C ASP A 247 -6.85 1.46 29.44
N ASN A 248 -7.89 0.64 29.59
CA ASN A 248 -7.89 -0.49 30.52
C ASN A 248 -6.89 -1.57 30.12
N ILE A 249 -6.76 -1.86 28.82
CA ILE A 249 -5.76 -2.83 28.33
C ILE A 249 -4.35 -2.36 28.66
N LEU A 250 -4.00 -1.11 28.37
CA LEU A 250 -2.67 -0.56 28.65
C LEU A 250 -2.37 -0.52 30.15
N ASN A 251 -3.32 -0.05 30.97
CA ASN A 251 -3.18 0.01 32.41
C ASN A 251 -3.01 -1.39 33.02
N THR A 252 -3.86 -2.34 32.59
CA THR A 252 -3.80 -3.71 33.10
C THR A 252 -2.52 -4.41 32.66
N LEU A 253 -2.06 -4.19 31.42
CA LEU A 253 -0.80 -4.73 30.95
C LEU A 253 0.40 -4.26 31.79
N ILE A 254 0.45 -2.96 32.09
CA ILE A 254 1.47 -2.38 32.98
C ILE A 254 1.38 -3.01 34.39
N GLY A 255 0.14 -3.17 34.88
CA GLY A 255 -0.10 -3.80 36.18
C GLY A 255 0.37 -5.27 36.23
N VAL A 256 -0.07 -6.06 35.24
CA VAL A 256 0.30 -7.50 35.13
C VAL A 256 1.82 -7.67 34.95
N TYR A 257 2.45 -6.81 34.16
CA TYR A 257 3.91 -6.82 34.02
C TYR A 257 4.59 -6.58 35.38
N ASN A 258 4.19 -5.55 36.13
CA ASN A 258 4.76 -5.26 37.44
C ASN A 258 4.55 -6.40 38.44
N GLU A 259 3.37 -7.01 38.44
CA GLU A 259 3.07 -8.16 39.29
C GLU A 259 3.94 -9.38 38.90
N SER A 260 4.10 -9.63 37.62
CA SER A 260 4.97 -10.71 37.15
C SER A 260 6.44 -10.48 37.54
N TYR A 261 6.94 -9.24 37.31
CA TYR A 261 8.28 -8.85 37.72
C TYR A 261 8.52 -9.06 39.23
N LEU A 262 7.59 -8.61 40.09
CA LEU A 262 7.69 -8.78 41.52
C LEU A 262 7.61 -10.27 41.92
N ARG A 263 6.78 -11.05 41.28
CA ARG A 263 6.68 -12.50 41.52
C ARG A 263 7.98 -13.18 41.19
N ASP A 264 8.56 -12.92 40.04
CA ASP A 264 9.81 -13.55 39.59
C ASP A 264 10.98 -13.14 40.51
N LYS A 265 11.05 -11.87 40.88
CA LYS A 265 12.04 -11.33 41.82
C LYS A 265 11.91 -11.98 43.22
N ASN A 266 10.66 -12.14 43.70
CA ASN A 266 10.40 -12.79 44.98
C ASN A 266 10.78 -14.28 44.96
N ILE A 267 10.47 -15.00 43.86
CA ILE A 267 10.87 -16.41 43.72
C ILE A 267 12.41 -16.52 43.71
N ALA A 268 13.09 -15.66 42.97
CA ALA A 268 14.56 -15.63 42.93
C ALA A 268 15.15 -15.34 44.32
N SER A 269 14.59 -14.36 45.04
CA SER A 269 15.02 -13.99 46.39
C SER A 269 14.77 -15.13 47.39
N GLN A 270 13.60 -15.80 47.34
CA GLN A 270 13.30 -16.96 48.19
C GLN A 270 14.25 -18.12 47.93
N ASN A 271 14.56 -18.42 46.67
CA ASN A 271 15.52 -19.46 46.32
C ASN A 271 16.94 -19.13 46.81
N ALA A 272 17.33 -17.83 46.70
CA ALA A 272 18.61 -17.36 47.24
C ALA A 272 18.65 -17.45 48.77
N SER A 273 17.59 -17.06 49.50
CA SER A 273 17.51 -17.21 50.96
C SER A 273 17.68 -18.67 51.38
N LYS A 274 16.91 -19.58 50.77
CA LYS A 274 16.99 -20.99 51.06
C LYS A 274 18.40 -21.55 50.84
N PHE A 275 19.02 -21.19 49.72
CA PHE A 275 20.39 -21.58 49.40
C PHE A 275 21.39 -21.09 50.46
N ILE A 276 21.28 -19.81 50.84
CA ILE A 276 22.16 -19.20 51.86
C ILE A 276 21.96 -19.88 53.22
N ASP A 277 20.71 -20.15 53.63
CA ASP A 277 20.40 -20.81 54.90
C ASP A 277 20.93 -22.23 54.92
N ASP A 278 20.72 -23.01 53.87
CA ASP A 278 21.29 -24.37 53.73
C ASP A 278 22.83 -24.33 53.86
N ARG A 279 23.47 -23.33 53.26
CA ARG A 279 24.91 -23.16 53.29
C ARG A 279 25.44 -22.72 54.67
N LEU A 280 24.71 -21.77 55.32
CA LEU A 280 25.00 -21.34 56.70
C LEU A 280 24.97 -22.54 57.66
N GLN A 281 23.96 -23.41 57.54
CA GLN A 281 23.84 -24.60 58.37
C GLN A 281 25.07 -25.54 58.23
N VAL A 282 25.54 -25.76 57.00
CA VAL A 282 26.74 -26.55 56.73
C VAL A 282 27.97 -25.90 57.35
N ILE A 283 28.14 -24.60 57.22
CA ILE A 283 29.29 -23.89 57.75
C ILE A 283 29.31 -23.88 59.28
N VAL A 284 28.14 -23.70 59.88
CA VAL A 284 28.01 -23.76 61.34
C VAL A 284 28.46 -25.17 61.92
N GLN A 285 28.03 -26.23 61.22
CA GLN A 285 28.45 -27.56 61.58
C GLN A 285 29.99 -27.77 61.38
N ASP A 286 30.49 -27.28 60.26
CA ASP A 286 31.89 -27.33 59.95
C ASP A 286 32.73 -26.52 60.90
N LEU A 287 32.33 -25.32 61.28
CA LEU A 287 32.99 -24.46 62.25
C LEU A 287 33.00 -25.12 63.61
N GLY A 288 31.82 -25.65 64.04
CA GLY A 288 31.72 -26.37 65.30
C GLY A 288 32.58 -27.63 65.34
N SER A 289 32.80 -28.29 64.19
CA SER A 289 33.71 -29.43 64.11
C SER A 289 35.18 -29.03 64.30
N VAL A 290 35.59 -27.93 63.67
CA VAL A 290 36.94 -27.35 63.75
C VAL A 290 37.19 -26.87 65.17
N ASP A 291 36.25 -26.17 65.79
CA ASP A 291 36.32 -25.67 67.17
C ASP A 291 36.49 -26.80 68.14
N LYS A 292 35.70 -27.90 67.95
CA LYS A 292 35.87 -29.11 68.81
C LYS A 292 37.24 -29.74 68.60
N THR A 293 37.72 -29.81 67.36
CA THR A 293 39.04 -30.36 67.06
C THR A 293 40.16 -29.53 67.66
N ILE A 294 40.10 -28.20 67.54
CA ILE A 294 41.05 -27.29 68.18
C ILE A 294 41.00 -27.42 69.70
N THR A 295 39.79 -27.41 70.26
CA THR A 295 39.62 -27.54 71.77
C THR A 295 40.10 -28.87 72.30
N ALA A 296 39.74 -29.95 71.62
CA ALA A 296 40.19 -31.27 71.95
C ALA A 296 41.75 -31.46 71.91
N TYR A 297 42.32 -30.86 70.85
CA TYR A 297 43.77 -30.87 70.67
C TYR A 297 44.50 -30.04 71.74
N LYS A 298 43.99 -28.82 72.03
CA LYS A 298 44.52 -27.96 73.10
C LYS A 298 44.40 -28.64 74.45
N SER A 299 43.25 -29.24 74.74
CA SER A 299 43.02 -29.97 76.01
C SER A 299 43.94 -31.20 76.17
N LYS A 300 44.13 -31.98 75.10
CA LYS A 300 44.97 -33.18 75.12
C LYS A 300 46.45 -32.88 75.29
N ASN A 301 46.90 -31.70 74.75
CA ASN A 301 48.35 -31.44 74.67
C ASN A 301 48.81 -30.34 75.64
N LEU A 302 47.99 -29.82 76.50
CA LEU A 302 48.33 -28.81 77.58
C LEU A 302 49.18 -27.61 77.02
N LEU A 303 48.83 -27.02 75.88
CA LEU A 303 49.65 -26.02 75.24
C LEU A 303 49.20 -24.57 75.64
N PRO A 304 50.03 -23.76 76.26
CA PRO A 304 49.85 -22.37 76.32
C PRO A 304 50.62 -21.73 75.14
N ASP A 305 49.95 -20.86 74.43
CA ASP A 305 50.36 -19.79 73.54
C ASP A 305 51.49 -19.96 72.49
N VAL A 306 51.14 -20.33 71.31
CA VAL A 306 51.96 -20.27 70.15
C VAL A 306 51.48 -19.01 69.27
N GLU A 307 50.97 -18.03 69.96
CA GLU A 307 50.08 -17.04 69.36
C GLU A 307 50.81 -15.91 68.58
N GLU A 308 51.99 -15.51 68.94
CA GLU A 308 52.63 -14.33 68.32
C GLU A 308 53.36 -14.56 67.00
N ALA A 309 54.05 -15.72 66.88
CA ALA A 309 54.64 -16.04 65.56
C ALA A 309 53.61 -16.45 64.49
N SER A 310 52.49 -16.94 64.90
CA SER A 310 51.37 -17.34 64.03
C SER A 310 50.62 -16.17 63.42
N LYS A 311 50.55 -15.01 64.14
CA LYS A 311 49.74 -13.86 63.68
C LYS A 311 50.20 -13.27 62.37
N LEU A 312 51.48 -13.17 62.12
CA LEU A 312 52.04 -12.62 60.90
C LEU A 312 51.77 -13.51 59.67
N TYR A 313 51.97 -14.74 59.78
CA TYR A 313 51.72 -15.74 58.73
C TYR A 313 50.23 -15.97 58.53
N MET A 314 49.41 -15.81 59.50
CA MET A 314 47.98 -15.95 59.50
C MET A 314 47.26 -14.82 58.68
N SER A 315 47.80 -13.60 58.80
CA SER A 315 47.30 -12.47 58.03
C SER A 315 47.45 -12.72 56.51
N GLN A 316 48.65 -13.11 56.06
CA GLN A 316 48.91 -13.40 54.63
C GLN A 316 48.08 -14.59 54.10
N MET A 317 47.79 -15.60 54.96
CA MET A 317 47.05 -16.76 54.53
C MET A 317 45.49 -16.52 54.55
N THR A 318 45.05 -15.56 55.36
CA THR A 318 43.60 -15.15 55.36
C THR A 318 43.18 -14.58 54.01
N ASP A 319 44.06 -13.77 53.42
CA ASP A 319 43.82 -13.14 52.11
C ASP A 319 43.78 -14.22 51.00
N VAL A 320 44.75 -15.13 50.98
CA VAL A 320 44.77 -16.24 50.01
C VAL A 320 43.59 -17.19 50.19
N ALA A 321 43.19 -17.45 51.41
CA ALA A 321 42.06 -18.32 51.70
C ALA A 321 40.70 -17.65 51.29
N ALA A 322 40.58 -16.35 51.50
CA ALA A 322 39.40 -15.59 50.99
C ALA A 322 39.28 -15.68 49.47
N GLN A 323 40.42 -15.50 48.75
CA GLN A 323 40.43 -15.63 47.30
C GLN A 323 40.08 -17.07 46.83
N ILE A 324 40.62 -18.09 47.47
CA ILE A 324 40.25 -19.49 47.13
C ILE A 324 38.77 -19.73 47.34
N THR A 325 38.20 -19.18 48.44
CA THR A 325 36.79 -19.35 48.74
C THR A 325 35.90 -18.68 47.73
N ALA A 326 36.27 -17.47 47.29
CA ALA A 326 35.54 -16.78 46.23
C ALA A 326 35.53 -17.60 44.90
N LEU A 327 36.70 -18.13 44.52
CA LEU A 327 36.81 -18.98 43.33
C LEU A 327 36.06 -20.30 43.45
N LYS A 328 36.09 -20.96 44.65
CA LYS A 328 35.28 -22.19 44.92
C LYS A 328 33.79 -21.94 44.82
N SER A 329 33.34 -20.76 45.18
CA SER A 329 31.92 -20.36 44.95
C SER A 329 31.62 -20.22 43.49
N GLN A 330 32.51 -19.61 42.69
CA GLN A 330 32.34 -19.52 41.21
C GLN A 330 32.31 -20.94 40.60
N GLU A 331 33.20 -21.81 40.97
CA GLU A 331 33.24 -23.20 40.52
C GLU A 331 31.93 -23.94 40.86
N TYR A 332 31.39 -23.75 42.05
CA TYR A 332 30.11 -24.34 42.43
C TYR A 332 28.95 -23.85 41.57
N MET A 333 28.87 -22.55 41.33
CA MET A 333 27.83 -21.95 40.48
C MET A 333 27.92 -22.46 39.06
N ALA A 334 29.12 -22.50 38.47
CA ALA A 334 29.33 -23.03 37.13
C ALA A 334 28.92 -24.50 37.04
N LYS A 335 29.26 -25.32 38.06
CA LYS A 335 28.81 -26.71 38.17
C LYS A 335 27.30 -26.84 38.31
N HIS A 336 26.67 -25.93 39.06
CA HIS A 336 25.23 -25.91 39.25
C HIS A 336 24.49 -25.63 37.91
N VAL A 337 24.89 -24.57 37.17
CA VAL A 337 24.36 -24.26 35.86
C VAL A 337 24.56 -25.42 34.89
N ARG A 338 25.75 -26.02 34.89
CA ARG A 338 26.05 -27.21 34.08
C ARG A 338 25.12 -28.38 34.38
N ASN A 339 24.86 -28.64 35.64
CA ASN A 339 23.99 -29.74 36.09
C ASN A 339 22.52 -29.46 35.73
N MET A 340 22.06 -28.21 35.88
CA MET A 340 20.72 -27.80 35.43
C MET A 340 20.55 -28.03 33.94
N LEU A 341 21.58 -27.68 33.16
CA LEU A 341 21.53 -27.85 31.69
C LEU A 341 21.54 -29.34 31.29
N ARG A 342 22.21 -30.22 32.12
CA ARG A 342 22.22 -31.66 31.90
C ARG A 342 20.94 -32.38 32.34
N SER A 343 20.28 -31.91 33.40
CA SER A 343 19.08 -32.54 33.95
C SER A 343 17.82 -32.33 33.10
N LEU A 344 17.86 -31.48 32.05
CA LEU A 344 16.78 -31.27 31.03
C LEU A 344 15.38 -31.03 31.59
N ASP A 345 15.28 -30.33 32.70
CA ASP A 345 13.98 -29.83 33.14
C ASP A 345 13.58 -28.61 32.27
N LYS A 346 12.89 -28.89 31.15
CA LYS A 346 12.44 -27.88 30.19
C LYS A 346 11.44 -26.88 30.80
N SER A 347 11.18 -26.97 32.10
CA SER A 347 10.32 -26.03 32.82
C SER A 347 11.09 -24.91 33.54
N LYS A 348 12.42 -25.04 33.70
CA LYS A 348 13.24 -24.13 34.51
C LYS A 348 14.23 -23.35 33.65
N LEU A 349 14.20 -22.01 33.76
CA LEU A 349 15.18 -21.13 33.16
C LEU A 349 16.56 -21.31 33.80
N LEU A 350 17.58 -21.25 32.98
CA LEU A 350 18.97 -21.19 33.45
C LEU A 350 19.20 -19.82 34.11
N PRO A 351 19.89 -19.76 35.25
CA PRO A 351 20.21 -18.48 35.88
C PRO A 351 21.14 -17.64 34.97
N VAL A 352 20.66 -16.53 34.50
CA VAL A 352 21.38 -15.62 33.59
C VAL A 352 22.49 -14.87 34.33
N ASN A 353 22.28 -14.59 35.61
CA ASN A 353 23.18 -13.81 36.45
C ASN A 353 24.10 -14.71 37.31
N GLY A 354 24.53 -15.85 36.80
CA GLY A 354 25.35 -16.83 37.53
C GLY A 354 26.81 -16.43 37.72
N ASN A 355 27.18 -15.14 37.68
CA ASN A 355 28.55 -14.65 37.92
C ASN A 355 29.67 -15.44 37.21
N ILE A 356 29.38 -15.87 35.99
CA ILE A 356 30.35 -16.51 35.16
C ILE A 356 30.94 -15.37 34.30
N GLN A 357 32.18 -14.93 34.59
CA GLN A 357 32.91 -13.88 33.85
C GLN A 357 33.20 -14.26 32.40
N ASN A 358 32.15 -14.61 31.70
CA ASN A 358 32.25 -14.94 30.30
C ASN A 358 31.02 -14.31 29.56
N PRO A 359 31.21 -13.14 28.95
CA PRO A 359 30.13 -12.45 28.22
C PRO A 359 29.51 -13.33 27.12
N ALA A 360 30.33 -14.19 26.50
CA ALA A 360 29.85 -15.11 25.47
C ALA A 360 28.90 -16.17 26.06
N LEU A 361 29.27 -16.73 27.22
CA LEU A 361 28.43 -17.71 27.93
C LEU A 361 27.13 -17.07 28.44
N GLU A 362 27.19 -15.82 28.91
CA GLU A 362 26.01 -15.09 29.37
C GLU A 362 25.04 -14.84 28.20
N THR A 363 25.60 -14.49 27.02
CA THR A 363 24.80 -14.33 25.80
C THR A 363 24.16 -15.66 25.39
N GLN A 364 24.91 -16.76 25.41
CA GLN A 364 24.40 -18.08 25.07
C GLN A 364 23.30 -18.57 26.05
N ILE A 365 23.46 -18.30 27.35
CA ILE A 365 22.44 -18.62 28.36
C ILE A 365 21.18 -17.77 28.16
N LYS A 366 21.32 -16.48 27.82
CA LYS A 366 20.17 -15.60 27.49
C LYS A 366 19.43 -16.13 26.27
N GLU A 367 20.16 -16.44 25.20
CA GLU A 367 19.59 -17.00 23.97
C GLU A 367 18.86 -18.33 24.24
N PHE A 368 19.48 -19.24 25.02
CA PHE A 368 18.84 -20.49 25.41
C PHE A 368 17.53 -20.23 26.20
N ASN A 369 17.56 -19.33 27.16
CA ASN A 369 16.38 -18.96 27.96
C ASN A 369 15.28 -18.33 27.11
N GLU A 370 15.63 -17.48 26.10
CA GLU A 370 14.67 -16.92 25.14
C GLU A 370 14.01 -18.02 24.29
N LEU A 371 14.82 -18.98 23.84
CA LEU A 371 14.28 -20.11 23.07
C LEU A 371 13.38 -20.98 23.96
N LEU A 372 13.76 -21.20 25.20
CA LEU A 372 12.97 -21.97 26.18
C LEU A 372 11.64 -21.26 26.51
N LEU A 373 11.65 -19.94 26.67
CA LEU A 373 10.44 -19.16 26.88
C LEU A 373 9.51 -19.19 25.64
N LYS A 374 10.09 -19.02 24.46
CA LYS A 374 9.34 -19.14 23.19
C LYS A 374 8.74 -20.54 23.06
N ARG A 375 9.55 -21.57 23.33
CA ARG A 375 9.12 -22.97 23.29
C ARG A 375 7.95 -23.21 24.25
N ASN A 376 8.06 -22.78 25.51
CA ASN A 376 7.03 -22.99 26.51
C ASN A 376 5.72 -22.25 26.15
N ASN A 377 5.83 -21.07 25.57
CA ASN A 377 4.69 -20.34 25.01
C ASN A 377 4.02 -21.12 23.86
N TYR A 378 4.81 -21.70 22.96
CA TYR A 378 4.25 -22.49 21.85
C TYR A 378 3.68 -23.84 22.33
N VAL A 379 4.27 -24.45 23.34
CA VAL A 379 3.70 -25.68 23.95
C VAL A 379 2.32 -25.39 24.55
N LEU A 380 2.17 -24.26 25.26
CA LEU A 380 0.90 -23.86 25.83
C LEU A 380 -0.17 -23.59 24.76
N ASN A 381 0.25 -23.10 23.60
CA ASN A 381 -0.67 -22.64 22.56
C ASN A 381 -0.93 -23.69 21.47
N SER A 382 0.01 -24.59 21.20
CA SER A 382 -0.04 -25.49 20.04
C SER A 382 0.28 -26.94 20.39
N GLY A 383 0.55 -27.24 21.67
CA GLY A 383 0.90 -28.58 22.15
C GLY A 383 2.35 -28.98 21.87
N GLU A 384 2.81 -30.02 22.56
CA GLU A 384 4.22 -30.47 22.49
C GLU A 384 4.67 -31.02 21.12
N HIS A 385 3.74 -31.42 20.26
CA HIS A 385 4.04 -32.03 18.96
C HIS A 385 4.03 -31.04 17.78
N SER A 386 3.88 -29.75 18.05
CA SER A 386 3.92 -28.70 17.02
C SER A 386 5.29 -28.67 16.30
N PRO A 387 5.33 -28.55 14.96
CA PRO A 387 6.57 -28.36 14.21
C PRO A 387 7.45 -27.24 14.77
N LEU A 388 6.84 -26.11 15.17
CA LEU A 388 7.54 -24.96 15.76
C LEU A 388 8.18 -25.28 17.12
N VAL A 389 7.55 -26.12 17.92
CA VAL A 389 8.12 -26.59 19.18
C VAL A 389 9.34 -27.48 18.90
N ARG A 390 9.25 -28.30 17.87
CA ARG A 390 10.35 -29.20 17.47
C ARG A 390 11.57 -28.44 16.94
N ASP A 391 11.35 -27.42 16.12
CA ASP A 391 12.41 -26.55 15.60
C ASP A 391 13.13 -25.78 16.73
N LEU A 392 12.37 -25.35 17.75
CA LEU A 392 12.93 -24.70 18.94
C LEU A 392 13.66 -25.68 19.82
N ASP A 393 13.13 -26.89 19.98
CA ASP A 393 13.82 -27.97 20.70
C ASP A 393 15.16 -28.33 20.01
N GLU A 394 15.18 -28.39 18.67
CA GLU A 394 16.38 -28.63 17.88
C GLU A 394 17.40 -27.49 18.05
N SER A 395 16.94 -26.23 17.97
CA SER A 395 17.79 -25.06 18.21
C SER A 395 18.39 -25.04 19.61
N MET A 396 17.62 -25.41 20.62
CA MET A 396 18.09 -25.54 22.00
C MET A 396 19.10 -26.68 22.17
N GLU A 397 18.89 -27.82 21.50
CA GLU A 397 19.82 -28.93 21.50
C GLU A 397 21.15 -28.59 20.80
N HIS A 398 21.16 -27.70 19.83
CA HIS A 398 22.37 -27.17 19.20
C HIS A 398 23.15 -26.20 20.12
N LEU A 399 22.45 -25.35 20.87
CA LEU A 399 23.07 -24.39 21.80
C LEU A 399 23.66 -25.10 23.04
N LYS A 400 23.05 -26.15 23.50
CA LYS A 400 23.43 -26.89 24.71
C LYS A 400 24.89 -27.34 24.69
N PRO A 401 25.47 -27.98 23.65
CA PRO A 401 26.86 -28.31 23.60
C PRO A 401 27.80 -27.10 23.70
N ALA A 402 27.43 -25.98 23.08
CA ALA A 402 28.22 -24.77 23.12
C ALA A 402 28.25 -24.16 24.53
N ILE A 403 27.10 -24.10 25.21
CA ILE A 403 27.02 -23.65 26.60
C ILE A 403 27.83 -24.60 27.52
N LEU A 404 27.70 -25.93 27.35
CA LEU A 404 28.45 -26.92 28.14
C LEU A 404 29.95 -26.76 27.92
N ALA A 405 30.39 -26.58 26.68
CA ALA A 405 31.82 -26.37 26.38
C ALA A 405 32.34 -25.06 26.99
N SER A 406 31.55 -23.98 26.94
CA SER A 406 31.90 -22.70 27.55
C SER A 406 31.97 -22.81 29.09
N LEU A 407 31.04 -23.56 29.71
CA LEU A 407 31.05 -23.84 31.16
C LEU A 407 32.25 -24.71 31.55
N ASP A 408 32.56 -25.74 30.77
CA ASP A 408 33.70 -26.60 31.07
C ASP A 408 35.03 -25.84 30.93
N ASN A 409 35.15 -24.94 29.95
CA ASN A 409 36.32 -24.05 29.83
C ASN A 409 36.42 -23.09 31.03
N GLN A 410 35.32 -22.50 31.46
CA GLN A 410 35.30 -21.63 32.64
C GLN A 410 35.65 -22.39 33.92
N LEU A 411 35.09 -23.58 34.09
CA LEU A 411 35.44 -24.45 35.23
C LEU A 411 36.93 -24.77 35.25
N LEU A 412 37.50 -25.08 34.07
CA LEU A 412 38.95 -25.38 33.98
C LEU A 412 39.76 -24.14 34.36
N ALA A 413 39.39 -22.95 33.94
CA ALA A 413 40.07 -21.72 34.29
C ALA A 413 40.04 -21.44 35.78
N VAL A 414 38.84 -21.51 36.40
CA VAL A 414 38.67 -21.32 37.84
C VAL A 414 39.41 -22.36 38.64
N GLN A 415 39.36 -23.63 38.24
CA GLN A 415 40.11 -24.73 38.89
C GLN A 415 41.63 -24.51 38.79
N THR A 416 42.10 -23.99 37.67
CA THR A 416 43.53 -23.69 37.50
C THR A 416 43.97 -22.56 38.46
N GLN A 417 43.15 -21.50 38.59
CA GLN A 417 43.39 -20.41 39.54
C GLN A 417 43.40 -20.90 41.00
N ILE A 418 42.40 -21.72 41.34
CA ILE A 418 42.37 -22.36 42.68
C ILE A 418 43.66 -23.12 42.94
N LYS A 419 44.12 -23.95 41.98
CA LYS A 419 45.31 -24.74 42.09
C LYS A 419 46.59 -23.92 42.30
N VAL A 420 46.68 -22.77 41.58
CA VAL A 420 47.80 -21.82 41.75
C VAL A 420 47.81 -21.23 43.15
N LEU A 421 46.64 -20.80 43.67
CA LEU A 421 46.52 -20.24 45.01
C LEU A 421 46.74 -21.30 46.09
N GLU A 422 46.29 -22.53 45.87
CA GLU A 422 46.57 -23.64 46.76
C GLU A 422 48.07 -23.98 46.79
N GLY A 423 48.76 -23.85 45.63
CA GLY A 423 50.24 -23.98 45.59
C GLY A 423 50.94 -22.86 46.37
N SER A 424 50.50 -21.63 46.26
CA SER A 424 51.02 -20.50 47.11
C SER A 424 50.76 -20.72 48.58
N LYS A 425 49.58 -21.21 48.93
CA LYS A 425 49.26 -21.64 50.32
C LYS A 425 50.23 -22.72 50.85
N GLN A 426 50.57 -23.70 49.99
CA GLN A 426 51.50 -24.78 50.31
C GLN A 426 52.94 -24.27 50.56
N GLN A 427 53.39 -23.29 49.75
CA GLN A 427 54.69 -22.66 49.93
C GLN A 427 54.80 -21.90 51.27
N THR A 428 53.71 -21.14 51.60
CA THR A 428 53.69 -20.42 52.91
C THR A 428 53.65 -21.45 54.08
N THR A 429 52.95 -22.57 53.89
CA THR A 429 52.85 -23.63 54.84
C THR A 429 54.23 -24.27 55.07
N ASN A 430 55.04 -24.48 54.05
CA ASN A 430 56.40 -25.05 54.17
C ASN A 430 57.41 -24.11 54.90
N LEU A 431 57.18 -22.78 54.81
CA LEU A 431 57.96 -21.80 55.58
C LEU A 431 57.62 -21.86 57.10
N VAL A 432 56.45 -22.34 57.48
CA VAL A 432 55.96 -22.53 58.85
C VAL A 432 56.43 -23.89 59.36
N ALA A 433 56.78 -24.84 58.52
CA ALA A 433 57.14 -26.24 58.85
C ALA A 433 58.47 -26.34 59.59
N ALA A 434 59.20 -25.27 59.92
CA ALA A 434 60.34 -25.29 60.83
C ALA A 434 59.87 -25.24 62.26
N SER A 435 58.54 -25.20 62.61
CA SER A 435 57.97 -25.21 63.95
C SER A 435 57.54 -26.64 64.40
N PRO A 436 57.45 -26.92 65.66
CA PRO A 436 57.00 -28.24 66.13
C PRO A 436 55.66 -28.65 65.57
N GLU A 437 55.47 -29.97 65.35
CA GLU A 437 54.28 -30.59 64.73
C GLU A 437 52.93 -30.09 65.33
N GLN A 438 52.98 -29.76 66.64
CA GLN A 438 51.83 -29.27 67.41
C GLN A 438 51.40 -27.81 67.00
N ALA A 439 52.39 -26.95 66.70
CA ALA A 439 52.12 -25.58 66.24
C ALA A 439 51.51 -25.58 64.83
N ASN A 440 51.98 -26.49 63.93
CA ASN A 440 51.47 -26.68 62.62
C ASN A 440 50.02 -27.15 62.58
N PHE A 441 49.60 -28.06 63.44
CA PHE A 441 48.22 -28.51 63.57
C PHE A 441 47.29 -27.37 64.01
N LEU A 442 47.62 -26.64 65.11
CA LEU A 442 46.87 -25.58 65.66
C LEU A 442 46.81 -24.39 64.65
N LEU A 443 47.89 -24.14 63.95
CA LEU A 443 47.95 -23.10 62.89
C LEU A 443 47.10 -23.52 61.74
N SER A 444 47.09 -24.77 61.33
CA SER A 444 46.24 -25.25 60.22
C SER A 444 44.76 -25.22 60.59
N GLU A 445 44.37 -25.71 61.72
CA GLU A 445 42.98 -25.73 62.17
C GLU A 445 42.49 -24.30 62.48
N GLY A 446 43.29 -23.42 63.08
CA GLY A 446 42.95 -22.01 63.32
C GLY A 446 42.80 -21.20 62.05
N ARG A 447 43.47 -21.57 60.96
CA ARG A 447 43.25 -21.00 59.66
C ARG A 447 41.93 -21.44 59.07
N GLN A 448 41.64 -22.74 59.17
CA GLN A 448 40.33 -23.25 58.68
C GLN A 448 39.19 -22.59 59.44
N GLN A 449 39.36 -22.42 60.78
CA GLN A 449 38.40 -21.73 61.62
C GLN A 449 38.14 -20.30 61.10
N LYS A 450 39.22 -19.49 60.92
CA LYS A 450 39.10 -18.11 60.45
C LYS A 450 38.48 -17.99 59.06
N VAL A 451 38.83 -18.92 58.14
CA VAL A 451 38.22 -18.95 56.79
C VAL A 451 36.72 -19.25 56.86
N LYS A 452 36.37 -20.24 57.69
CA LYS A 452 34.97 -20.63 57.92
C LYS A 452 34.18 -19.51 58.62
N GLU A 453 34.79 -18.82 59.57
CA GLU A 453 34.20 -17.69 60.28
C GLU A 453 33.99 -16.50 59.31
N ALA A 454 34.98 -16.18 58.50
CA ALA A 454 34.85 -15.14 57.50
C ALA A 454 33.73 -15.47 56.47
N LEU A 455 33.67 -16.74 56.03
CA LEU A 455 32.59 -17.18 55.13
C LEU A 455 31.22 -17.15 55.80
N TYR A 456 31.13 -17.51 57.06
CA TYR A 456 29.91 -17.41 57.86
C TYR A 456 29.41 -15.97 57.94
N LEU A 457 30.28 -15.05 58.36
CA LEU A 457 29.92 -13.62 58.42
C LEU A 457 29.50 -13.07 57.07
N TYR A 458 30.19 -13.45 55.99
CA TYR A 458 29.84 -13.08 54.63
C TYR A 458 28.45 -13.58 54.22
N LEU A 459 28.18 -14.87 54.47
CA LEU A 459 26.84 -15.42 54.12
C LEU A 459 25.73 -14.76 54.96
N LEU A 460 26.04 -14.46 56.23
CA LEU A 460 25.10 -13.74 57.09
C LEU A 460 24.81 -12.32 56.53
N GLN A 461 25.85 -11.60 56.08
CA GLN A 461 25.67 -10.33 55.42
C GLN A 461 24.83 -10.47 54.15
N LYS A 462 25.09 -11.52 53.34
CA LYS A 462 24.31 -11.78 52.13
C LYS A 462 22.87 -12.17 52.41
N ARG A 463 22.62 -12.87 53.50
CA ARG A 463 21.25 -13.14 53.96
C ARG A 463 20.49 -11.85 54.26
N GLU A 464 21.09 -10.97 55.07
CA GLU A 464 20.51 -9.68 55.39
C GLU A 464 20.28 -8.81 54.14
N GLU A 465 21.25 -8.74 53.26
CA GLU A 465 21.09 -8.01 51.94
C GLU A 465 19.91 -8.57 51.12
N ASN A 466 19.76 -9.91 51.06
CA ASN A 466 18.66 -10.56 50.32
C ASN A 466 17.32 -10.35 51.01
N GLU A 467 17.23 -10.39 52.33
CA GLU A 467 16.03 -10.09 53.13
C GLU A 467 15.61 -8.62 52.94
N LEU A 468 16.57 -7.68 52.95
CA LEU A 468 16.31 -6.27 52.65
C LEU A 468 15.82 -6.09 51.19
N THR A 469 16.40 -6.78 50.23
CA THR A 469 15.98 -6.74 48.81
C THR A 469 14.56 -7.27 48.69
N GLN A 470 14.21 -8.34 49.40
CA GLN A 470 12.86 -8.88 49.39
C GLN A 470 11.85 -7.91 50.04
N ALA A 471 12.20 -7.33 51.22
CA ALA A 471 11.36 -6.41 51.94
C ALA A 471 11.10 -5.10 51.19
N PHE A 472 12.09 -4.62 50.46
CA PHE A 472 12.01 -3.37 49.67
C PHE A 472 11.84 -3.59 48.16
N SER A 473 11.31 -4.75 47.75
CA SER A 473 11.01 -4.98 46.33
C SER A 473 10.05 -3.94 45.81
N ALA A 474 10.52 -3.04 44.93
CA ALA A 474 9.74 -2.03 44.27
C ALA A 474 9.49 -2.45 42.82
N ASN A 475 8.43 -1.90 42.24
CA ASN A 475 8.15 -2.07 40.82
C ASN A 475 9.35 -1.60 39.98
N ASN A 476 9.67 -2.39 38.95
CA ASN A 476 10.71 -2.05 37.99
C ASN A 476 10.31 -0.86 37.10
N THR A 477 9.01 -0.57 37.02
CA THR A 477 8.50 0.50 36.17
C THR A 477 8.10 1.73 36.98
N ARG A 478 8.23 2.88 36.37
CA ARG A 478 7.58 4.12 36.78
C ARG A 478 6.72 4.62 35.61
N VAL A 479 5.43 4.72 35.83
CA VAL A 479 4.52 5.30 34.85
C VAL A 479 4.85 6.79 34.70
N ILE A 480 5.25 7.20 33.49
CA ILE A 480 5.50 8.59 33.10
C ILE A 480 4.20 9.22 32.65
N SER A 481 3.47 8.50 31.80
CA SER A 481 2.18 8.93 31.28
C SER A 481 1.21 7.77 31.36
N ILE A 482 0.08 8.01 32.03
CA ILE A 482 -1.07 7.11 32.00
C ILE A 482 -1.61 7.05 30.56
N PRO A 483 -2.39 6.03 30.18
CA PRO A 483 -3.01 5.96 28.88
C PRO A 483 -3.72 7.25 28.53
N ASN A 484 -3.32 7.89 27.43
CA ASN A 484 -3.88 9.13 26.93
C ASN A 484 -3.86 9.17 25.41
N GLY A 485 -4.57 10.10 24.81
CA GLY A 485 -4.63 10.28 23.38
C GLY A 485 -5.76 11.23 22.98
N SER A 486 -5.84 11.50 21.69
CA SER A 486 -6.90 12.37 21.16
C SER A 486 -8.28 11.72 21.35
N PRO A 487 -9.30 12.48 21.82
CA PRO A 487 -10.68 12.03 21.80
C PRO A 487 -11.26 11.96 20.38
N LYS A 488 -10.54 12.50 19.37
CA LYS A 488 -10.91 12.38 17.95
C LYS A 488 -10.33 11.10 17.36
N ALA A 489 -11.14 10.39 16.58
CA ALA A 489 -10.71 9.17 15.91
C ALA A 489 -9.46 9.40 15.06
N THR A 490 -8.50 8.51 15.20
CA THR A 490 -7.24 8.52 14.43
C THR A 490 -7.46 7.94 13.03
N PHE A 491 -8.41 7.00 12.90
CA PHE A 491 -8.83 6.38 11.66
C PHE A 491 -10.37 6.27 11.63
N PRO A 492 -11.03 6.43 10.47
CA PRO A 492 -10.47 6.83 9.17
C PRO A 492 -10.10 8.34 9.14
N LYS A 493 -8.97 8.67 8.50
CA LYS A 493 -8.56 10.07 8.26
C LYS A 493 -9.43 10.67 7.16
N LYS A 494 -10.56 11.25 7.53
CA LYS A 494 -11.59 11.77 6.61
C LYS A 494 -11.01 12.67 5.53
N ALA A 495 -10.12 13.61 5.90
CA ALA A 495 -9.50 14.53 4.96
C ALA A 495 -8.64 13.80 3.91
N ASN A 496 -7.84 12.81 4.32
CA ASN A 496 -6.98 12.05 3.41
C ASN A 496 -7.82 11.20 2.45
N ILE A 497 -8.87 10.55 2.95
CA ILE A 497 -9.75 9.70 2.13
C ILE A 497 -10.46 10.56 1.09
N LEU A 498 -11.01 11.73 1.50
CA LEU A 498 -11.64 12.67 0.57
C LEU A 498 -10.64 13.26 -0.44
N ALA A 499 -9.40 13.56 0.00
CA ALA A 499 -8.35 14.04 -0.89
C ALA A 499 -7.96 12.97 -1.93
N ILE A 500 -7.80 11.72 -1.52
CA ILE A 500 -7.52 10.61 -2.43
C ILE A 500 -8.68 10.39 -3.41
N ALA A 501 -9.92 10.41 -2.92
CA ALA A 501 -11.10 10.29 -3.76
C ALA A 501 -11.22 11.43 -4.78
N PHE A 502 -10.89 12.66 -4.37
CA PHE A 502 -10.85 13.82 -5.25
C PHE A 502 -9.78 13.66 -6.34
N ILE A 503 -8.56 13.26 -5.96
CA ILE A 503 -7.46 13.04 -6.91
C ILE A 503 -7.82 11.93 -7.90
N LEU A 504 -8.35 10.81 -7.43
CA LEU A 504 -8.76 9.69 -8.30
C LEU A 504 -9.93 10.07 -9.21
N GLY A 505 -10.90 10.83 -8.66
CA GLY A 505 -12.04 11.32 -9.42
C GLY A 505 -11.65 12.27 -10.56
N LEU A 506 -10.56 13.00 -10.38
CA LEU A 506 -9.98 13.88 -11.40
C LEU A 506 -9.05 13.11 -12.35
N ALA A 507 -8.17 12.27 -11.82
CA ALA A 507 -7.14 11.56 -12.58
C ALA A 507 -7.73 10.55 -13.58
N PHE A 508 -8.76 9.79 -13.18
CA PHE A 508 -9.34 8.75 -14.02
C PHE A 508 -9.92 9.28 -15.35
N PRO A 509 -10.81 10.28 -15.34
CA PRO A 509 -11.34 10.81 -16.60
C PRO A 509 -10.27 11.55 -17.42
N LEU A 510 -9.31 12.23 -16.78
CA LEU A 510 -8.20 12.86 -17.48
C LEU A 510 -7.29 11.82 -18.15
N ALA A 511 -6.98 10.73 -17.46
CA ALA A 511 -6.24 9.62 -18.04
C ALA A 511 -6.98 8.95 -19.20
N ALA A 512 -8.30 8.75 -19.06
CA ALA A 512 -9.13 8.21 -20.13
C ALA A 512 -9.19 9.15 -21.34
N MET A 513 -9.27 10.46 -21.12
CA MET A 513 -9.21 11.47 -22.18
C MET A 513 -7.84 11.49 -22.85
N TYR A 514 -6.77 11.39 -22.08
CA TYR A 514 -5.40 11.33 -22.57
C TYR A 514 -5.16 10.08 -23.41
N LEU A 515 -5.57 8.92 -22.94
CA LEU A 515 -5.49 7.67 -23.69
C LEU A 515 -6.28 7.77 -25.00
N LYS A 516 -7.46 8.40 -24.96
CA LYS A 516 -8.24 8.62 -26.18
C LYS A 516 -7.51 9.51 -27.19
N VAL A 517 -6.83 10.56 -26.75
CA VAL A 517 -6.02 11.43 -27.61
C VAL A 517 -4.81 10.68 -28.17
N LEU A 518 -4.14 9.87 -27.34
CA LEU A 518 -2.99 9.04 -27.75
C LEU A 518 -3.33 8.00 -28.82
N PHE A 519 -4.52 7.38 -28.71
CA PHE A 519 -4.99 6.39 -29.67
C PHE A 519 -5.74 6.96 -30.86
N ASP A 520 -5.95 8.29 -30.89
CA ASP A 520 -6.63 8.96 -31.99
C ASP A 520 -5.63 9.31 -33.10
N ASN A 521 -5.55 8.44 -34.06
CA ASN A 521 -4.64 8.56 -35.18
C ASN A 521 -5.30 9.15 -36.43
N LYS A 522 -6.33 9.99 -36.25
CA LYS A 522 -7.07 10.60 -37.37
C LYS A 522 -6.37 11.84 -37.92
N VAL A 523 -6.49 12.02 -39.25
CA VAL A 523 -6.10 13.28 -39.94
C VAL A 523 -7.07 14.39 -39.55
N ARG A 524 -6.58 15.54 -39.06
CA ARG A 524 -7.44 16.64 -38.55
C ARG A 524 -7.12 18.00 -39.09
N SER A 525 -5.91 18.25 -39.44
CA SER A 525 -5.45 19.60 -39.83
C SER A 525 -4.37 19.55 -40.90
N ARG A 526 -4.08 20.72 -41.48
CA ARG A 526 -2.96 20.90 -42.41
C ARG A 526 -1.62 20.42 -41.88
N LYS A 527 -1.40 20.47 -40.56
CA LYS A 527 -0.15 20.00 -39.93
C LYS A 527 0.14 18.52 -40.20
N ASP A 528 -0.91 17.72 -40.37
CA ASP A 528 -0.77 16.30 -40.66
C ASP A 528 -0.18 16.04 -42.06
N PHE A 529 -0.15 17.11 -42.94
CA PHE A 529 0.43 17.06 -44.28
C PHE A 529 1.72 17.88 -44.39
N GLU A 530 2.29 18.37 -43.29
CA GLU A 530 3.47 19.24 -43.28
C GLU A 530 4.71 18.58 -43.93
N HIS A 531 4.77 17.26 -43.84
CA HIS A 531 5.84 16.47 -44.41
C HIS A 531 5.50 15.85 -45.80
N SER A 532 4.35 16.21 -46.37
CA SER A 532 3.93 15.68 -47.68
C SER A 532 4.39 16.60 -48.80
N ASP A 533 4.95 15.98 -49.82
CA ASP A 533 5.37 16.69 -51.07
C ASP A 533 4.20 17.09 -51.97
N ILE A 534 2.96 16.68 -51.64
CA ILE A 534 1.76 16.97 -52.44
C ILE A 534 1.38 18.43 -52.31
N PRO A 535 1.18 19.19 -53.38
CA PRO A 535 0.74 20.56 -53.32
C PRO A 535 -0.61 20.68 -52.61
N PHE A 536 -0.64 21.45 -51.53
CA PHE A 536 -1.83 21.64 -50.72
C PHE A 536 -2.65 22.84 -51.17
N VAL A 537 -3.87 22.61 -51.67
CA VAL A 537 -4.74 23.65 -52.21
C VAL A 537 -5.42 24.49 -51.10
N GLY A 538 -5.83 23.79 -50.03
CA GLY A 538 -6.50 24.45 -48.91
C GLY A 538 -7.28 23.52 -48.02
N GLU A 539 -7.94 24.09 -47.05
CA GLU A 539 -8.83 23.37 -46.14
C GLU A 539 -10.21 23.99 -46.10
N LEU A 540 -11.22 23.14 -46.08
CA LEU A 540 -12.62 23.53 -45.96
C LEU A 540 -13.13 23.15 -44.58
N PRO A 541 -13.75 24.08 -43.85
CA PRO A 541 -14.38 23.80 -42.58
C PRO A 541 -15.61 22.90 -42.76
N GLU A 542 -15.97 22.18 -41.69
CA GLU A 542 -17.23 21.47 -41.68
C GLU A 542 -18.40 22.44 -41.86
N ALA A 543 -19.23 22.14 -42.86
CA ALA A 543 -20.42 22.97 -43.14
C ALA A 543 -21.41 22.81 -41.98
N MET A 544 -21.30 23.68 -40.97
CA MET A 544 -22.26 23.75 -39.85
C MET A 544 -23.37 24.71 -40.23
N GLY A 545 -24.61 24.24 -40.21
CA GLY A 545 -25.77 25.11 -40.35
C GLY A 545 -25.79 26.20 -39.29
N GLU A 546 -26.22 27.41 -39.68
CA GLU A 546 -26.40 28.56 -38.79
C GLU A 546 -27.22 28.17 -37.54
N LYS A 547 -26.79 28.65 -36.38
CA LYS A 547 -27.56 28.53 -35.13
C LYS A 547 -28.84 29.34 -35.24
N ASN A 548 -29.98 28.68 -35.31
CA ASN A 548 -31.26 29.35 -35.13
C ASN A 548 -31.31 30.10 -33.78
N ARG A 549 -32.08 31.19 -33.66
CA ARG A 549 -32.27 32.00 -32.44
C ARG A 549 -32.57 31.23 -31.17
N LEU A 550 -32.86 29.91 -31.23
CA LEU A 550 -33.10 28.96 -30.11
C LEU A 550 -31.92 28.03 -29.84
N GLY A 551 -30.73 28.25 -30.47
CA GLY A 551 -29.54 27.44 -30.17
C GLY A 551 -29.53 26.01 -30.76
N ARG A 552 -30.53 25.63 -31.55
CA ARG A 552 -30.55 24.36 -32.28
C ARG A 552 -29.71 24.50 -33.55
N ARG A 553 -28.67 23.71 -33.71
CA ARG A 553 -27.92 23.55 -34.96
C ARG A 553 -28.82 22.90 -36.00
N LYS A 554 -28.78 23.36 -37.27
CA LYS A 554 -29.36 22.61 -38.37
C LYS A 554 -28.82 21.21 -38.39
N SER A 555 -29.66 20.21 -38.59
CA SER A 555 -29.24 18.82 -38.60
C SER A 555 -28.39 18.52 -39.83
N VAL A 556 -27.57 17.50 -39.80
CA VAL A 556 -26.80 16.98 -40.94
C VAL A 556 -27.75 16.66 -42.12
N SER A 557 -29.01 16.33 -41.88
CA SER A 557 -30.04 16.08 -42.87
C SER A 557 -30.37 17.30 -43.75
N ASP A 558 -30.31 18.52 -43.19
CA ASP A 558 -30.62 19.74 -43.97
C ASP A 558 -29.54 20.08 -45.02
N ILE A 559 -28.27 19.63 -44.78
CA ILE A 559 -27.16 19.78 -45.69
C ILE A 559 -27.16 18.68 -46.75
N GLU A 560 -27.70 17.52 -46.43
CA GLU A 560 -27.90 16.44 -47.40
C GLU A 560 -28.96 16.81 -48.45
N GLU A 561 -29.98 17.59 -48.08
CA GLU A 561 -31.00 18.08 -49.02
C GLU A 561 -30.49 19.21 -49.92
N ASN A 562 -29.73 20.17 -49.40
CA ASN A 562 -29.13 21.25 -50.21
C ASN A 562 -27.64 21.41 -49.94
N PRO A 563 -26.76 20.74 -50.74
CA PRO A 563 -25.32 20.72 -50.53
C PRO A 563 -24.59 21.98 -50.95
N ILE A 564 -25.28 22.95 -51.57
CA ILE A 564 -24.66 24.17 -52.04
C ILE A 564 -24.66 25.23 -50.94
N VAL A 565 -23.46 25.55 -50.46
CA VAL A 565 -23.22 26.53 -49.38
C VAL A 565 -22.60 27.84 -49.93
N VAL A 566 -22.01 27.77 -51.10
CA VAL A 566 -21.41 28.96 -51.76
C VAL A 566 -22.52 29.83 -52.36
N VAL A 567 -22.58 31.07 -51.91
CA VAL A 567 -23.54 32.06 -52.36
C VAL A 567 -22.82 33.33 -52.81
N GLU A 568 -23.46 34.10 -53.76
CA GLU A 568 -22.94 35.38 -54.19
C GLU A 568 -22.87 36.31 -52.94
N ASN A 569 -21.73 37.00 -52.78
CA ASN A 569 -21.48 37.89 -51.64
C ASN A 569 -21.56 37.26 -50.27
N GLY A 570 -21.50 35.89 -50.14
CA GLY A 570 -21.39 35.20 -48.84
C GLY A 570 -20.11 35.61 -48.11
N ARG A 571 -20.24 35.98 -46.82
CA ARG A 571 -19.12 36.43 -45.94
C ARG A 571 -18.83 35.44 -44.78
N ASP A 572 -19.49 34.32 -44.77
CA ASP A 572 -19.27 33.30 -43.78
C ASP A 572 -17.93 32.54 -44.01
N ILE A 573 -17.51 31.84 -43.02
CA ILE A 573 -16.21 31.15 -43.00
C ILE A 573 -16.09 30.14 -44.12
N ILE A 574 -17.16 29.43 -44.47
CA ILE A 574 -17.14 28.43 -45.55
C ILE A 574 -17.05 29.05 -46.93
N ASN A 575 -17.76 30.18 -47.18
CA ASN A 575 -17.67 30.92 -48.42
C ASN A 575 -16.25 31.47 -48.63
N GLU A 576 -15.65 32.07 -47.60
CA GLU A 576 -14.26 32.55 -47.65
C GLU A 576 -13.26 31.38 -47.85
N ALA A 577 -13.50 30.23 -47.28
CA ALA A 577 -12.67 29.03 -47.49
C ALA A 577 -12.73 28.56 -48.96
N PHE A 578 -13.94 28.50 -49.54
CA PHE A 578 -14.08 28.17 -50.95
C PHE A 578 -13.45 29.23 -51.88
N ARG A 579 -13.53 30.53 -51.55
CA ARG A 579 -12.81 31.58 -52.28
C ARG A 579 -11.30 31.40 -52.23
N SER A 580 -10.76 31.07 -51.04
CA SER A 580 -9.34 30.80 -50.83
C SER A 580 -8.89 29.55 -51.64
N VAL A 581 -9.63 28.43 -51.49
CA VAL A 581 -9.38 27.21 -52.24
C VAL A 581 -9.44 27.45 -53.74
N ARG A 582 -10.48 28.17 -54.26
CA ARG A 582 -10.57 28.55 -55.66
C ARG A 582 -9.35 29.34 -56.10
N THR A 583 -8.93 30.36 -55.35
CA THR A 583 -7.80 31.22 -55.72
C THR A 583 -6.48 30.39 -55.79
N ASN A 584 -6.26 29.51 -54.83
CA ASN A 584 -5.11 28.66 -54.82
C ASN A 584 -5.15 27.62 -55.94
N LEU A 585 -6.33 27.05 -56.23
CA LEU A 585 -6.52 26.10 -57.31
C LEU A 585 -6.28 26.78 -58.65
N GLU A 586 -6.84 27.97 -58.89
CA GLU A 586 -6.67 28.77 -60.08
C GLU A 586 -5.19 29.13 -60.35
N PHE A 587 -4.45 29.43 -59.26
CA PHE A 587 -3.01 29.67 -59.36
C PHE A 587 -2.26 28.40 -59.81
N MET A 588 -2.63 27.22 -59.26
CA MET A 588 -2.01 25.95 -59.60
C MET A 588 -2.37 25.42 -60.99
N LEU A 589 -3.59 25.75 -61.48
CA LEU A 589 -4.02 25.39 -62.82
C LEU A 589 -3.28 26.19 -63.96
N GLY A 590 -2.64 27.32 -63.59
CA GLY A 590 -1.90 28.18 -64.53
C GLY A 590 -2.76 29.18 -65.31
N ARG A 591 -2.09 30.19 -65.85
CA ARG A 591 -2.75 31.34 -66.58
C ARG A 591 -2.80 31.15 -68.07
N THR A 592 -2.98 30.00 -68.67
CA THR A 592 -2.77 29.75 -70.12
C THR A 592 -3.96 30.05 -70.96
N GLY A 593 -5.10 30.51 -70.48
CA GLY A 593 -6.28 30.80 -71.35
C GLY A 593 -6.94 29.58 -72.00
N GLU A 594 -6.39 28.37 -71.77
CA GLU A 594 -6.95 27.10 -72.18
C GLU A 594 -7.85 26.51 -71.10
N CYS A 595 -8.88 25.75 -71.52
CA CYS A 595 -9.74 25.01 -70.62
C CYS A 595 -8.92 23.99 -69.81
N ARG A 596 -9.21 23.89 -68.50
CA ARG A 596 -8.60 22.90 -67.64
C ARG A 596 -9.63 21.89 -67.15
N VAL A 597 -9.30 20.62 -67.29
CA VAL A 597 -10.11 19.52 -66.75
C VAL A 597 -9.56 19.14 -65.41
N VAL A 598 -10.36 19.30 -64.36
CA VAL A 598 -10.01 18.99 -62.97
C VAL A 598 -10.83 17.80 -62.50
N MET A 599 -10.14 16.70 -62.27
CA MET A 599 -10.73 15.49 -61.68
C MET A 599 -10.78 15.62 -60.14
N GLU A 600 -11.93 15.39 -59.52
CA GLU A 600 -12.06 15.31 -58.10
C GLU A 600 -12.23 13.86 -57.63
N THR A 601 -11.32 13.39 -56.80
CA THR A 601 -11.39 12.04 -56.25
C THR A 601 -10.94 11.99 -54.78
N SER A 602 -11.00 10.85 -54.15
CA SER A 602 -10.56 10.64 -52.73
C SER A 602 -10.17 9.18 -52.49
N LEU A 603 -9.48 8.93 -51.41
CA LEU A 603 -9.14 7.55 -51.04
C LEU A 603 -10.41 6.73 -50.71
N VAL A 604 -11.27 7.26 -49.84
CA VAL A 604 -12.43 6.52 -49.29
C VAL A 604 -13.75 7.23 -49.65
N PRO A 605 -14.88 6.52 -49.57
CA PRO A 605 -16.21 7.14 -49.76
C PRO A 605 -16.53 8.17 -48.67
N SER A 606 -17.49 9.03 -48.96
CA SER A 606 -17.98 10.06 -48.02
C SER A 606 -16.93 11.10 -47.60
N SER A 607 -15.85 11.26 -48.34
CA SER A 607 -14.84 12.32 -48.16
C SER A 607 -15.36 13.71 -48.55
N GLY A 608 -16.55 13.78 -49.14
CA GLY A 608 -17.19 15.05 -49.50
C GLY A 608 -16.84 15.55 -50.89
N LYS A 609 -16.32 14.69 -51.81
CA LYS A 609 -15.99 15.06 -53.19
C LYS A 609 -17.09 15.82 -53.87
N THR A 610 -18.28 15.22 -53.99
CA THR A 610 -19.45 15.84 -54.64
C THR A 610 -19.81 17.20 -54.02
N PHE A 611 -19.69 17.35 -52.71
CA PHE A 611 -19.89 18.62 -52.01
C PHE A 611 -18.84 19.65 -52.43
N VAL A 612 -17.60 19.25 -52.53
CA VAL A 612 -16.48 20.08 -52.98
C VAL A 612 -16.66 20.46 -54.42
N ALA A 613 -16.91 19.48 -55.32
CA ALA A 613 -17.14 19.70 -56.76
C ALA A 613 -18.25 20.73 -57.05
N LEU A 614 -19.42 20.53 -56.43
CA LEU A 614 -20.54 21.43 -56.58
C LEU A 614 -20.23 22.87 -56.16
N ASN A 615 -19.62 23.03 -54.98
CA ASN A 615 -19.34 24.36 -54.42
C ASN A 615 -18.14 25.05 -55.08
N LEU A 616 -17.11 24.28 -55.50
CA LEU A 616 -16.01 24.83 -56.29
C LEU A 616 -16.50 25.27 -57.67
N ALA A 617 -17.25 24.43 -58.40
CA ALA A 617 -17.82 24.79 -59.69
C ALA A 617 -18.60 26.08 -59.58
N LYS A 618 -19.49 26.18 -58.56
CA LYS A 618 -20.25 27.43 -58.31
C LYS A 618 -19.32 28.60 -57.97
N SER A 619 -18.29 28.40 -57.15
CA SER A 619 -17.33 29.43 -56.78
C SER A 619 -16.57 30.00 -57.99
N PHE A 620 -16.18 29.13 -58.94
CA PHE A 620 -15.55 29.55 -60.20
C PHE A 620 -16.54 30.29 -61.10
N ALA A 621 -17.79 29.80 -61.26
CA ALA A 621 -18.83 30.41 -62.02
C ALA A 621 -19.20 31.81 -61.53
N LEU A 622 -19.30 32.01 -60.19
CA LEU A 622 -19.51 33.32 -59.54
C LEU A 622 -18.38 34.34 -59.87
N LYS A 623 -17.17 33.84 -60.23
CA LYS A 623 -16.09 34.74 -60.75
C LYS A 623 -16.19 35.08 -62.21
N GLY A 624 -17.21 34.61 -62.90
CA GLY A 624 -17.42 34.86 -64.32
C GLY A 624 -16.72 33.84 -65.23
N LYS A 625 -16.32 32.70 -64.76
CA LYS A 625 -15.78 31.58 -65.54
C LYS A 625 -16.92 30.72 -66.10
N ARG A 626 -16.80 30.24 -67.35
CA ARG A 626 -17.70 29.23 -67.91
C ARG A 626 -17.30 27.90 -67.37
N VAL A 627 -18.14 27.32 -66.51
CA VAL A 627 -17.84 26.12 -65.74
C VAL A 627 -18.82 25.01 -66.07
N LEU A 628 -18.26 23.85 -66.38
CA LEU A 628 -19.00 22.60 -66.53
C LEU A 628 -18.65 21.63 -65.40
N LEU A 629 -19.68 21.03 -64.80
CA LEU A 629 -19.52 19.92 -63.86
C LEU A 629 -20.08 18.64 -64.51
N ILE A 630 -19.24 17.60 -64.55
CA ILE A 630 -19.64 16.29 -65.10
C ILE A 630 -19.66 15.28 -63.97
N ASP A 631 -20.78 14.59 -63.80
CA ASP A 631 -20.91 13.48 -62.84
C ASP A 631 -20.31 12.20 -63.44
N MET A 632 -19.08 11.89 -63.07
CA MET A 632 -18.34 10.69 -63.52
C MET A 632 -18.47 9.53 -62.54
N ASP A 633 -19.18 9.68 -61.41
CA ASP A 633 -19.56 8.55 -60.50
C ASP A 633 -20.82 7.86 -61.08
N ILE A 634 -20.63 7.24 -62.24
CA ILE A 634 -21.71 6.59 -63.00
C ILE A 634 -22.44 5.54 -62.21
N ARG A 635 -21.82 4.98 -61.16
CA ARG A 635 -22.40 3.95 -60.29
C ARG A 635 -23.36 4.50 -59.27
N ARG A 636 -23.08 5.66 -58.70
CA ARG A 636 -23.85 6.27 -57.62
C ARG A 636 -24.62 7.51 -57.99
N ALA A 637 -24.18 8.19 -59.07
CA ALA A 637 -24.83 9.36 -59.64
C ALA A 637 -25.22 10.43 -58.57
N ARG A 638 -24.24 10.78 -57.69
CA ARG A 638 -24.52 11.66 -56.52
C ARG A 638 -24.77 13.09 -56.93
N THR A 639 -24.02 13.64 -57.87
CA THR A 639 -24.22 14.98 -58.42
C THR A 639 -25.54 14.99 -59.16
N SER A 640 -25.86 13.98 -59.98
CA SER A 640 -27.09 13.83 -60.72
C SER A 640 -28.32 13.85 -59.78
N LYS A 641 -28.23 13.22 -58.61
CA LYS A 641 -29.33 13.26 -57.61
C LYS A 641 -29.63 14.66 -57.11
N LYS A 642 -28.69 15.57 -57.13
CA LYS A 642 -28.89 16.95 -56.69
C LYS A 642 -29.56 17.86 -57.71
N ILE A 643 -29.70 17.40 -58.94
CA ILE A 643 -30.44 18.02 -60.02
C ILE A 643 -31.67 17.19 -60.45
N ASN A 644 -32.33 16.52 -59.48
CA ASN A 644 -33.51 15.68 -59.63
C ASN A 644 -33.32 14.45 -60.55
N SER A 645 -32.12 13.89 -60.63
CA SER A 645 -31.79 12.66 -61.35
C SER A 645 -32.31 12.63 -62.82
N PRO A 646 -31.81 13.47 -63.68
CA PRO A 646 -32.23 13.45 -65.07
C PRO A 646 -32.01 12.10 -65.72
N HIS A 647 -32.94 11.64 -66.53
CA HIS A 647 -32.88 10.34 -67.20
C HIS A 647 -31.89 10.29 -68.37
N ILE A 648 -31.54 11.43 -68.88
CA ILE A 648 -30.58 11.58 -69.99
C ILE A 648 -29.32 12.25 -69.49
N GLY A 649 -28.15 11.64 -69.78
CA GLY A 649 -26.88 12.16 -69.32
C GLY A 649 -25.71 11.45 -70.02
N ILE A 650 -24.50 11.54 -69.39
CA ILE A 650 -23.28 11.07 -70.01
C ILE A 650 -23.33 9.57 -70.37
N ALA A 651 -23.96 8.75 -69.49
CA ALA A 651 -24.05 7.31 -69.78
C ALA A 651 -24.88 7.01 -71.02
N ASN A 652 -25.91 7.79 -71.29
CA ASN A 652 -26.76 7.66 -72.48
C ASN A 652 -26.01 8.12 -73.75
N TYR A 653 -25.17 9.14 -73.65
CA TYR A 653 -24.32 9.61 -74.76
C TYR A 653 -23.22 8.58 -75.07
N LEU A 654 -22.55 8.08 -74.10
CA LEU A 654 -21.48 7.09 -74.27
C LEU A 654 -21.99 5.72 -74.77
N SER A 655 -23.25 5.36 -74.42
CA SER A 655 -23.90 4.15 -74.95
C SER A 655 -24.61 4.34 -76.27
N GLU A 656 -24.41 5.46 -76.96
CA GLU A 656 -24.96 5.79 -78.30
C GLU A 656 -26.48 5.85 -78.33
N GLN A 657 -27.13 6.04 -77.23
CA GLN A 657 -28.58 6.24 -77.11
C GLN A 657 -28.97 7.68 -77.46
N VAL A 658 -28.02 8.62 -77.34
CA VAL A 658 -28.16 10.03 -77.66
C VAL A 658 -26.88 10.51 -78.31
N ASP A 659 -27.03 11.21 -79.44
CA ASP A 659 -25.89 11.69 -80.25
C ASP A 659 -25.62 13.20 -80.08
N ARG A 660 -26.60 13.95 -79.55
CA ARG A 660 -26.44 15.40 -79.42
C ARG A 660 -25.99 15.84 -78.06
N LEU A 661 -24.91 16.61 -78.03
CA LEU A 661 -24.39 17.19 -76.77
C LEU A 661 -25.45 18.03 -76.00
N THR A 662 -26.28 18.74 -76.77
CA THR A 662 -27.34 19.57 -76.25
C THR A 662 -28.38 18.84 -75.40
N ASP A 663 -28.55 17.52 -75.63
CA ASP A 663 -29.55 16.69 -74.96
C ASP A 663 -29.10 16.20 -73.59
N ILE A 664 -27.77 16.16 -73.37
CA ILE A 664 -27.13 15.74 -72.10
C ILE A 664 -26.64 16.90 -71.24
N LEU A 665 -26.61 18.11 -71.83
CA LEU A 665 -26.09 19.33 -71.18
C LEU A 665 -27.22 20.15 -70.54
N TYR A 666 -27.21 20.17 -69.23
CA TYR A 666 -28.16 20.97 -68.43
C TYR A 666 -27.53 22.30 -68.08
N ARG A 667 -27.97 23.33 -68.75
CA ARG A 667 -27.40 24.72 -68.67
C ARG A 667 -28.00 25.44 -67.43
N ASN A 668 -27.17 26.31 -66.86
CA ASN A 668 -27.58 27.27 -65.84
C ASN A 668 -28.25 26.62 -64.63
N VAL A 669 -27.70 25.53 -64.21
CA VAL A 669 -28.09 24.85 -62.95
C VAL A 669 -27.48 25.61 -61.74
N PHE A 670 -27.92 25.37 -60.58
CA PHE A 670 -27.40 25.93 -59.30
C PHE A 670 -27.36 27.49 -59.33
N ASP A 671 -28.52 28.07 -59.25
CA ASP A 671 -28.78 29.51 -59.29
C ASP A 671 -28.40 30.20 -60.64
N GLY A 672 -28.43 29.42 -61.71
CA GLY A 672 -28.24 29.96 -63.07
C GLY A 672 -26.76 30.17 -63.47
N VAL A 673 -25.79 29.55 -62.83
CA VAL A 673 -24.36 29.89 -63.09
C VAL A 673 -23.48 28.68 -63.47
N VAL A 674 -23.91 27.43 -63.27
CA VAL A 674 -23.09 26.22 -63.58
C VAL A 674 -23.85 25.34 -64.59
N ASP A 675 -23.13 24.88 -65.56
CA ASP A 675 -23.63 23.86 -66.50
C ASP A 675 -23.25 22.49 -65.99
N VAL A 676 -24.17 21.51 -66.15
CA VAL A 676 -23.99 20.17 -65.57
C VAL A 676 -24.29 19.09 -66.61
N ILE A 677 -23.43 18.08 -66.73
CA ILE A 677 -23.76 16.84 -67.41
C ILE A 677 -23.97 15.77 -66.37
N PRO A 678 -25.22 15.32 -66.12
CA PRO A 678 -25.52 14.24 -65.17
C PRO A 678 -25.14 12.86 -65.70
N VAL A 679 -25.22 11.86 -64.92
CA VAL A 679 -25.02 10.46 -65.32
C VAL A 679 -26.07 10.01 -66.32
N GLY A 680 -27.32 10.41 -66.11
CA GLY A 680 -28.45 9.85 -66.82
C GLY A 680 -28.84 8.46 -66.23
N THR A 681 -29.22 7.57 -67.14
CA THR A 681 -29.58 6.20 -66.81
C THR A 681 -28.34 5.43 -66.37
N ILE A 682 -28.33 4.88 -65.15
CA ILE A 682 -27.19 4.10 -64.63
C ILE A 682 -27.01 2.80 -65.47
N PRO A 683 -25.87 2.63 -66.12
CA PRO A 683 -25.64 1.50 -67.00
C PRO A 683 -25.22 0.23 -66.21
N PRO A 684 -25.46 -0.94 -66.79
CA PRO A 684 -25.01 -2.20 -66.17
C PRO A 684 -23.47 -2.42 -66.33
N ASN A 685 -22.83 -1.78 -67.27
CA ASN A 685 -21.38 -1.90 -67.61
C ASN A 685 -20.67 -0.53 -67.56
N PRO A 686 -20.54 0.13 -66.38
CA PRO A 686 -20.02 1.49 -66.28
C PRO A 686 -18.56 1.62 -66.73
N THR A 687 -17.71 0.66 -66.47
CA THR A 687 -16.29 0.71 -66.84
C THR A 687 -16.06 0.72 -68.33
N GLU A 688 -16.76 -0.14 -69.09
CA GLU A 688 -16.65 -0.24 -70.53
C GLU A 688 -17.10 1.07 -71.25
N LEU A 689 -18.11 1.72 -70.70
CA LEU A 689 -18.57 3.03 -71.23
C LEU A 689 -17.53 4.12 -71.04
N LEU A 690 -16.82 4.12 -69.89
CA LEU A 690 -15.76 5.09 -69.65
C LEU A 690 -14.52 4.91 -70.56
N GLU A 691 -14.30 3.71 -71.06
CA GLU A 691 -13.23 3.38 -72.01
C GLU A 691 -13.59 3.79 -73.50
N SER A 692 -14.84 4.23 -73.70
CA SER A 692 -15.29 4.60 -75.03
C SER A 692 -14.52 5.83 -75.57
N PRO A 693 -14.01 5.82 -76.83
CA PRO A 693 -13.38 6.95 -77.44
C PRO A 693 -14.26 8.20 -77.47
N ARG A 694 -15.60 8.03 -77.50
CA ARG A 694 -16.57 9.14 -77.44
C ARG A 694 -16.40 10.04 -76.23
N LEU A 695 -15.88 9.50 -75.06
CA LEU A 695 -15.63 10.30 -73.87
C LEU A 695 -14.51 11.34 -74.10
N GLU A 696 -13.44 10.90 -74.78
CA GLU A 696 -12.32 11.79 -75.15
C GLU A 696 -12.77 12.85 -76.19
N GLU A 697 -13.45 12.43 -77.21
CA GLU A 697 -14.04 13.35 -78.22
C GLU A 697 -14.98 14.37 -77.63
N LEU A 698 -15.82 13.94 -76.69
CA LEU A 698 -16.71 14.81 -75.93
C LEU A 698 -15.95 15.89 -75.14
N LEU A 699 -14.93 15.49 -74.38
CA LEU A 699 -14.10 16.42 -73.61
C LEU A 699 -13.34 17.41 -74.51
N VAL A 700 -12.84 16.99 -75.70
CA VAL A 700 -12.20 17.88 -76.67
C VAL A 700 -13.16 18.98 -77.13
N HIS A 701 -14.41 18.66 -77.42
CA HIS A 701 -15.42 19.65 -77.79
C HIS A 701 -15.78 20.59 -76.66
N LEU A 702 -15.95 20.04 -75.45
CA LEU A 702 -16.28 20.80 -74.28
C LEU A 702 -15.16 21.74 -73.83
N LYS A 703 -13.89 21.39 -74.06
CA LYS A 703 -12.73 22.28 -73.84
C LYS A 703 -12.77 23.57 -74.65
N GLU A 704 -13.48 23.65 -75.82
CA GLU A 704 -13.64 24.85 -76.60
C GLU A 704 -14.69 25.79 -75.99
N GLU A 705 -15.68 25.24 -75.31
CA GLU A 705 -16.80 26.02 -74.79
C GLU A 705 -16.61 26.52 -73.34
N TYR A 706 -15.84 25.78 -72.48
CA TYR A 706 -15.67 26.02 -71.05
C TYR A 706 -14.27 26.48 -70.72
N ASP A 707 -14.13 27.21 -69.61
CA ASP A 707 -12.85 27.64 -69.04
C ASP A 707 -12.33 26.62 -68.03
N VAL A 708 -13.25 25.94 -67.32
CA VAL A 708 -12.91 24.86 -66.38
C VAL A 708 -13.99 23.75 -66.40
N ILE A 709 -13.55 22.52 -66.44
CA ILE A 709 -14.43 21.36 -66.41
C ILE A 709 -14.07 20.57 -65.11
N PHE A 710 -15.02 20.40 -64.22
CA PHE A 710 -14.85 19.54 -63.00
C PHE A 710 -15.46 18.18 -63.31
N LEU A 711 -14.71 17.15 -63.00
CA LEU A 711 -15.15 15.74 -63.03
C LEU A 711 -15.34 15.21 -61.61
N ASP A 712 -16.60 15.00 -61.17
CA ASP A 712 -16.89 14.37 -59.89
C ASP A 712 -16.76 12.86 -60.02
N CYS A 713 -15.61 12.31 -59.56
CA CYS A 713 -15.24 10.90 -59.72
C CYS A 713 -15.47 10.06 -58.47
N PRO A 714 -15.64 8.73 -58.61
CA PRO A 714 -15.69 7.81 -57.46
C PRO A 714 -14.37 7.80 -56.66
N PRO A 715 -14.34 7.19 -55.43
CA PRO A 715 -13.11 7.03 -54.67
C PRO A 715 -12.20 5.97 -55.30
N VAL A 716 -10.86 6.19 -55.19
CA VAL A 716 -9.82 5.39 -55.84
C VAL A 716 -9.77 3.95 -55.34
N GLU A 717 -10.04 3.68 -54.02
CA GLU A 717 -9.95 2.32 -53.50
C GLU A 717 -11.11 1.40 -53.89
N ILE A 718 -12.21 1.93 -54.43
CA ILE A 718 -13.42 1.12 -54.60
C ILE A 718 -13.59 0.65 -56.06
N VAL A 719 -13.21 1.45 -57.02
CA VAL A 719 -13.47 1.17 -58.44
C VAL A 719 -12.32 1.55 -59.35
N ALA A 720 -12.07 0.75 -60.38
CA ALA A 720 -11.05 1.00 -61.42
C ALA A 720 -11.41 2.18 -62.33
N ASP A 721 -12.65 2.68 -62.28
CA ASP A 721 -13.17 3.72 -63.16
C ASP A 721 -12.29 5.00 -63.10
N VAL A 722 -11.71 5.31 -61.96
CA VAL A 722 -10.81 6.49 -61.76
C VAL A 722 -9.52 6.34 -62.58
N ASP A 723 -9.00 5.12 -62.69
CA ASP A 723 -7.79 4.88 -63.47
C ASP A 723 -7.98 5.06 -65.01
N ILE A 724 -9.20 4.98 -65.49
CA ILE A 724 -9.55 5.29 -66.86
C ILE A 724 -9.68 6.82 -67.02
N ILE A 725 -10.42 7.47 -66.14
CA ILE A 725 -10.73 8.90 -66.18
C ILE A 725 -9.46 9.76 -65.97
N LYS A 726 -8.49 9.30 -65.18
CA LYS A 726 -7.31 10.10 -64.81
C LYS A 726 -6.51 10.62 -66.00
N ASN A 727 -6.53 9.90 -67.12
CA ASN A 727 -5.80 10.27 -68.32
C ASN A 727 -6.49 11.43 -69.08
N LEU A 728 -7.75 11.67 -68.81
CA LEU A 728 -8.57 12.74 -69.44
C LEU A 728 -8.47 14.06 -68.66
N ALA A 729 -7.98 14.00 -67.43
CA ALA A 729 -7.84 15.16 -66.55
C ALA A 729 -6.45 15.79 -66.68
N ASP A 730 -6.42 17.12 -66.71
CA ASP A 730 -5.16 17.87 -66.68
C ASP A 730 -4.62 17.97 -65.27
N HIS A 731 -5.50 18.02 -64.25
CA HIS A 731 -5.18 18.09 -62.83
C HIS A 731 -6.13 17.22 -62.01
N THR A 732 -5.65 16.78 -60.85
CA THR A 732 -6.42 15.98 -59.92
C THR A 732 -6.48 16.64 -58.56
N LEU A 733 -7.69 16.96 -58.09
CA LEU A 733 -7.95 17.42 -56.73
C LEU A 733 -8.28 16.21 -55.85
N PHE A 734 -7.35 15.82 -54.99
CA PHE A 734 -7.52 14.71 -54.10
C PHE A 734 -8.12 15.18 -52.76
N VAL A 735 -9.35 14.77 -52.49
CA VAL A 735 -10.10 15.23 -51.32
C VAL A 735 -9.91 14.30 -50.17
N VAL A 736 -9.33 14.79 -49.09
CA VAL A 736 -9.20 14.08 -47.78
C VAL A 736 -10.19 14.71 -46.80
N ARG A 737 -10.95 13.89 -46.10
CA ARG A 737 -11.84 14.38 -45.06
C ARG A 737 -11.22 14.25 -43.69
N ALA A 738 -11.20 15.33 -42.91
CA ALA A 738 -10.78 15.34 -41.54
C ALA A 738 -11.61 14.35 -40.68
N GLU A 739 -10.98 13.77 -39.68
CA GLU A 739 -11.56 12.81 -38.73
C GLU A 739 -12.07 11.49 -39.34
N THR A 740 -11.91 11.31 -40.66
CA THR A 740 -12.36 10.11 -41.38
C THR A 740 -11.22 9.15 -41.70
N ILE A 741 -10.09 9.67 -42.14
CA ILE A 741 -8.92 8.90 -42.58
C ILE A 741 -7.88 8.85 -41.45
N ASP A 742 -7.28 7.70 -41.26
CA ASP A 742 -6.15 7.54 -40.33
C ASP A 742 -4.86 8.10 -40.95
N LYS A 743 -3.99 8.67 -40.13
CA LYS A 743 -2.66 9.16 -40.57
C LYS A 743 -1.82 8.07 -41.24
N THR A 744 -2.08 6.81 -40.90
CA THR A 744 -1.45 5.63 -41.53
C THR A 744 -1.76 5.50 -43.02
N ALA A 745 -2.83 6.14 -43.51
CA ALA A 745 -3.18 6.16 -44.92
C ALA A 745 -2.46 7.27 -45.73
N LEU A 746 -1.86 8.26 -45.03
CA LEU A 746 -1.16 9.37 -45.71
C LEU A 746 0.03 8.88 -46.61
N PRO A 747 0.88 7.98 -46.17
CA PRO A 747 1.93 7.42 -47.03
C PRO A 747 1.40 6.77 -48.31
N HIS A 748 0.20 6.20 -48.27
CA HIS A 748 -0.43 5.61 -49.43
C HIS A 748 -0.91 6.70 -50.45
N ILE A 749 -1.47 7.80 -49.94
CA ILE A 749 -1.82 8.95 -50.77
C ILE A 749 -0.56 9.59 -51.36
N GLU A 750 0.51 9.65 -50.59
CA GLU A 750 1.78 10.20 -51.04
C GLU A 750 2.45 9.31 -52.10
N ALA A 751 2.30 7.98 -52.01
CA ALA A 751 2.74 7.07 -53.07
C ALA A 751 2.07 7.39 -54.42
N PHE A 752 0.78 7.68 -54.44
CA PHE A 752 0.09 8.09 -55.67
C PHE A 752 0.72 9.33 -56.31
N TYR A 753 1.16 10.29 -55.55
CA TYR A 753 1.86 11.47 -56.03
C TYR A 753 3.25 11.18 -56.55
N LYS A 754 4.07 10.41 -55.76
CA LYS A 754 5.43 10.04 -56.13
C LYS A 754 5.48 9.16 -57.37
N GLU A 755 4.54 8.26 -57.54
CA GLU A 755 4.37 7.39 -58.69
C GLU A 755 3.77 8.09 -59.93
N LYS A 756 3.41 9.37 -59.75
CA LYS A 756 2.72 10.15 -60.80
C LYS A 756 1.47 9.43 -61.32
N ARG A 757 0.74 8.77 -60.42
CA ARG A 757 -0.49 8.04 -60.81
C ARG A 757 -1.57 8.95 -61.34
N PHE A 758 -1.62 10.19 -60.86
CA PHE A 758 -2.58 11.21 -61.25
C PHE A 758 -1.87 12.47 -61.76
N ASN A 759 -2.40 13.03 -62.83
CA ASN A 759 -1.86 14.25 -63.41
C ASN A 759 -2.09 15.44 -62.49
N GLY A 760 -1.07 16.29 -62.30
CA GLY A 760 -1.17 17.51 -61.51
C GLY A 760 -1.90 17.30 -60.17
N MET A 761 -1.54 16.23 -59.42
CA MET A 761 -2.23 15.89 -58.16
C MET A 761 -2.02 16.96 -57.10
N MET A 762 -3.11 17.37 -56.50
CA MET A 762 -3.20 18.41 -55.44
C MET A 762 -4.09 17.89 -54.34
N LEU A 763 -3.86 18.33 -53.11
CA LEU A 763 -4.58 17.86 -51.93
C LEU A 763 -5.51 18.96 -51.35
N LEU A 764 -6.71 18.56 -51.04
CA LEU A 764 -7.70 19.39 -50.35
C LEU A 764 -8.18 18.68 -49.06
N LEU A 765 -8.08 19.35 -47.93
CA LEU A 765 -8.60 18.84 -46.65
C LEU A 765 -10.01 19.36 -46.42
N ASN A 766 -11.00 18.50 -46.36
CA ASN A 766 -12.40 18.82 -46.17
C ASN A 766 -12.89 18.47 -44.76
N GLY A 767 -13.80 19.24 -44.20
CA GLY A 767 -14.48 18.97 -42.93
C GLY A 767 -13.63 19.26 -41.71
N THR A 768 -12.74 20.25 -41.80
CA THR A 768 -11.97 20.66 -40.60
C THR A 768 -12.85 21.32 -39.57
N SER A 769 -12.66 21.01 -38.26
CA SER A 769 -13.38 21.68 -37.21
C SER A 769 -12.89 23.14 -37.04
N ASP A 770 -13.81 24.09 -36.78
CA ASP A 770 -13.48 25.52 -36.55
C ASP A 770 -12.41 25.73 -35.45
N TYR A 771 -12.29 24.78 -34.56
CA TYR A 771 -11.35 24.86 -33.47
C TYR A 771 -9.90 24.66 -33.94
N HIS A 772 -9.62 23.69 -34.81
CA HIS A 772 -8.28 23.44 -35.33
C HIS A 772 -7.79 24.57 -36.23
N ARG A 773 -8.71 25.25 -36.88
CA ARG A 773 -8.41 26.39 -37.75
C ARG A 773 -7.93 27.62 -36.97
N ARG A 774 -8.47 27.89 -35.78
CA ARG A 774 -8.04 29.03 -34.95
C ARG A 774 -6.62 28.88 -34.37
N TYR A 775 -6.14 27.66 -34.21
CA TYR A 775 -4.80 27.40 -33.68
C TYR A 775 -3.75 27.10 -34.76
N GLY A 776 -4.15 26.85 -35.99
CA GLY A 776 -3.25 26.54 -37.11
C GLY A 776 -2.76 27.76 -37.93
N TYR A 777 -3.44 28.88 -37.87
CA TYR A 777 -3.04 30.14 -38.51
C TYR A 777 -2.84 31.19 -37.40
N GLY A 778 -1.58 31.63 -37.25
CA GLY A 778 -1.22 32.72 -36.36
C GLY A 778 -2.02 33.98 -36.69
N ASN A 779 -2.53 34.64 -35.68
CA ASN A 779 -2.92 36.03 -35.53
C ASN A 779 -3.04 36.88 -36.78
N TYR A 780 -4.04 36.62 -37.57
CA TYR A 780 -4.60 37.69 -38.44
C TYR A 780 -6.11 37.79 -38.20
N SER A 781 -6.45 38.26 -36.99
CA SER A 781 -7.80 38.75 -36.69
C SER A 781 -7.86 40.20 -37.11
N TYR A 782 -8.32 40.47 -38.27
CA TYR A 782 -8.85 41.81 -38.58
C TYR A 782 -10.15 41.97 -37.79
N ASN A 783 -10.06 42.71 -36.71
CA ASN A 783 -11.23 43.30 -36.03
C ASN A 783 -11.86 44.32 -36.94
N TYR A 784 -12.87 43.97 -37.68
CA TYR A 784 -13.84 44.94 -38.18
C TYR A 784 -14.92 45.11 -37.11
N ASN A 785 -14.74 46.12 -36.24
CA ASN A 785 -15.83 46.67 -35.45
C ASN A 785 -16.74 47.45 -36.37
N HIS A 786 -17.98 47.10 -36.35
CA HIS A 786 -19.05 47.86 -36.94
C HIS A 786 -19.34 49.14 -36.16
N GLU A 787 -19.32 50.28 -36.81
CA GLU A 787 -20.24 51.36 -36.53
C GLU A 787 -21.62 51.01 -37.07
#